data_f5ee27339ea248b8d67e36065880cc1d
#
_entry.id   f5ee27339ea248b8d67e36065880cc1d
#
_cell.length_a   1.000
_cell.length_b   1.000
_cell.length_c   1.000
_cell.angle_alpha   90.00
_cell.angle_beta   90.00
_cell.angle_gamma   90.00
#
_symmetry.space_group_name_H-M   'P 1'
#
loop_
_entity.id
_entity.type
_entity.pdbx_description
1 polymer ?
#
loop_
_entity_poly.entity_id
_entity_poly.type
_entity_poly.pdbx_seq_one_letter_code
_entity_poly.pdbx_strand_id
1 'polypeptide(L)'
;MLSHSHKIVRTLVVSAAVVVYMAIGVAAPVLAQQAYAPDSLSAADYDRAEGFLGNNLGSLILHSGVSPNWLPGGRFWYRVATAAGDEFILVDPERGTREPAFDHARLAEALSESSSQLAPEAASNVIYEAYGLPFTRFEFDANTIRFNAGGRGWVCNMQNYLCTSGGDVTDDGRGGRGGRGSGGGAPTVLSPDGTRAVFIRDDNLWVRDVATGDEQPLTRDGIKDYGYATDNAGWRKSDRPVVLWSPDSNKIATFQQDQRGVGEMYLADTRPSHPRLEAWKYPLPGDSVITVVERVVINLEDGTMVRLRMPPDQHRSSRCDDIICGGSWGDVQWSPDSSSMAFLSTSRDHKQEWLRIADISSGEVHTVLEESVPTFFESGNGAINWRYLPDSGEFIWFSERDDWGHLYLYDLETGGLKNQITVGEGNVTRILRLDKKERQIYFLGVGFEGERDPYFQHFYRVGFDGRGMTLLTPENANHNITLSPSGGHFVDNFSTPDTPSVAVLRDSEGSKLVDLEKADISRLLAAGWHPPEPFTVKARDGKTDLYGLMFKPTNLDANQKYPIINSIYPGPQTGSVGSRNFSAGRGDAQAIAELGFIVIKLDGMGTPWRSKSFHEAYYGDMGDNTLPDQVTGMQQLAERYPWIDIDRVGIYGHSGGGYATTGAMFHYPDFFKVGVSQAGNHDNRVYEDDWGEKWQGLLVRDPDGGTNYDNQANQNFARNLKGKLLLAHGTMDTNVPF
;
A
#
# COMPACT_ATOMS: atom_id res chain seq x y z
N MET A 1 -68.15 -46.52 -44.37
CA MET A 1 -68.20 -47.95 -44.07
C MET A 1 -68.03 -48.09 -42.56
N LEU A 2 -69.10 -48.27 -41.86
CA LEU A 2 -69.57 -49.48 -41.20
C LEU A 2 -68.56 -49.99 -40.15
N SER A 3 -68.83 -50.24 -38.86
CA SER A 3 -70.05 -50.49 -38.09
C SER A 3 -69.67 -50.57 -36.61
N HIS A 4 -70.45 -49.98 -35.76
CA HIS A 4 -71.23 -50.63 -34.66
C HIS A 4 -70.48 -51.66 -33.77
N SER A 5 -70.41 -51.38 -32.45
CA SER A 5 -71.31 -52.08 -31.54
C SER A 5 -71.27 -51.57 -30.10
N HIS A 6 -72.46 -51.39 -29.56
CA HIS A 6 -72.91 -51.16 -28.16
C HIS A 6 -72.52 -52.24 -27.15
N LYS A 7 -72.38 -51.86 -25.90
CA LYS A 7 -73.05 -52.44 -24.68
C LYS A 7 -72.66 -51.58 -23.47
N ILE A 8 -73.55 -50.83 -22.96
CA ILE A 8 -74.61 -50.87 -21.93
C ILE A 8 -74.17 -51.55 -20.62
N VAL A 9 -74.36 -50.76 -19.51
CA VAL A 9 -74.86 -51.05 -18.14
C VAL A 9 -73.77 -51.19 -17.05
N ARG A 10 -73.74 -50.35 -16.06
CA ARG A 10 -74.61 -50.18 -14.89
C ARG A 10 -74.06 -49.06 -13.96
N THR A 11 -74.95 -48.20 -13.56
CA THR A 11 -74.89 -47.19 -12.52
C THR A 11 -74.64 -47.82 -11.15
N LEU A 12 -73.64 -47.28 -10.45
CA LEU A 12 -73.61 -47.38 -8.97
C LEU A 12 -73.23 -45.98 -8.43
N VAL A 13 -74.17 -45.37 -7.82
CA VAL A 13 -74.09 -44.12 -7.07
C VAL A 13 -73.35 -44.44 -5.77
N VAL A 14 -72.18 -43.94 -5.57
CA VAL A 14 -71.56 -43.85 -4.24
C VAL A 14 -71.31 -42.35 -3.95
N SER A 15 -72.12 -41.85 -3.06
CA SER A 15 -71.97 -40.52 -2.47
C SER A 15 -70.73 -40.51 -1.59
N ALA A 16 -69.65 -39.87 -2.05
CA ALA A 16 -68.53 -39.53 -1.22
C ALA A 16 -68.64 -38.06 -0.80
N ALA A 17 -68.92 -37.84 0.48
CA ALA A 17 -68.83 -36.53 1.11
C ALA A 17 -67.39 -36.06 1.10
N VAL A 18 -67.04 -35.04 0.29
CA VAL A 18 -65.78 -34.34 0.35
C VAL A 18 -65.86 -33.38 1.52
N VAL A 19 -65.19 -33.73 2.61
CA VAL A 19 -64.87 -32.78 3.71
C VAL A 19 -63.72 -31.91 3.24
N VAL A 20 -64.01 -30.66 2.84
CA VAL A 20 -63.03 -29.63 2.59
C VAL A 20 -62.54 -29.14 3.94
N TYR A 21 -61.39 -29.60 4.38
CA TYR A 21 -60.58 -28.94 5.40
C TYR A 21 -60.03 -27.63 4.83
N MET A 22 -60.67 -26.51 5.13
CA MET A 22 -60.01 -25.20 5.06
C MET A 22 -58.95 -25.15 6.15
N ALA A 23 -57.67 -25.42 5.79
CA ALA A 23 -56.57 -25.04 6.62
C ALA A 23 -56.48 -23.51 6.59
N ILE A 24 -57.07 -22.87 7.60
CA ILE A 24 -56.75 -21.47 7.91
C ILE A 24 -55.32 -21.50 8.40
N GLY A 25 -54.39 -21.25 7.49
CA GLY A 25 -53.03 -20.92 7.86
C GLY A 25 -53.06 -19.61 8.62
N VAL A 26 -53.02 -19.70 9.94
CA VAL A 26 -52.69 -18.56 10.78
C VAL A 26 -51.23 -18.21 10.41
N ALA A 27 -51.05 -17.25 9.50
CA ALA A 27 -49.76 -16.60 9.32
C ALA A 27 -49.41 -16.03 10.71
N ALA A 28 -48.41 -16.63 11.36
CA ALA A 28 -47.86 -16.03 12.57
C ALA A 28 -47.46 -14.60 12.17
N PRO A 29 -47.82 -13.58 12.95
CA PRO A 29 -47.38 -12.23 12.68
C PRO A 29 -45.85 -12.27 12.63
N VAL A 30 -45.26 -11.95 11.50
CA VAL A 30 -43.86 -11.64 11.43
C VAL A 30 -43.70 -10.41 12.33
N LEU A 31 -43.24 -10.62 13.55
CA LEU A 31 -42.93 -9.53 14.46
C LEU A 31 -41.90 -8.67 13.70
N ALA A 32 -42.28 -7.42 13.40
CA ALA A 32 -41.35 -6.48 12.79
C ALA A 32 -40.13 -6.41 13.69
N GLN A 33 -38.93 -6.61 13.09
CA GLN A 33 -37.68 -6.53 13.83
C GLN A 33 -37.58 -5.17 14.52
N GLN A 34 -37.27 -5.17 15.82
CA GLN A 34 -37.12 -3.95 16.60
C GLN A 34 -35.78 -3.28 16.28
N ALA A 35 -35.79 -1.95 16.20
CA ALA A 35 -34.57 -1.20 16.03
C ALA A 35 -33.62 -1.37 17.25
N TYR A 36 -32.37 -1.71 17.04
CA TYR A 36 -31.36 -1.60 18.07
C TYR A 36 -31.08 -0.09 18.33
N ALA A 37 -31.57 0.38 19.46
CA ALA A 37 -31.46 1.79 19.86
C ALA A 37 -31.42 1.87 21.39
N PRO A 38 -30.31 1.54 22.04
CA PRO A 38 -30.16 1.68 23.47
C PRO A 38 -30.24 3.17 23.87
N ASP A 39 -30.87 3.44 25.03
CA ASP A 39 -30.98 4.82 25.54
C ASP A 39 -29.65 5.47 25.83
N SER A 40 -28.65 4.66 26.21
CA SER A 40 -27.24 5.09 26.40
C SER A 40 -26.31 3.91 26.26
N LEU A 41 -25.06 4.18 25.87
CA LEU A 41 -23.94 3.25 25.97
C LEU A 41 -23.28 3.43 27.34
N SER A 42 -22.90 2.32 27.97
CA SER A 42 -22.19 2.30 29.24
C SER A 42 -20.66 2.40 29.02
N ALA A 43 -19.89 2.70 30.08
CA ALA A 43 -18.44 2.63 30.03
C ALA A 43 -17.95 1.23 29.60
N ALA A 44 -18.63 0.16 30.03
CA ALA A 44 -18.28 -1.20 29.66
C ALA A 44 -18.48 -1.49 28.14
N ASP A 45 -19.40 -0.79 27.47
CA ASP A 45 -19.57 -0.90 26.02
C ASP A 45 -18.40 -0.27 25.27
N TYR A 46 -17.90 0.89 25.77
CA TYR A 46 -16.71 1.53 25.23
C TYR A 46 -15.44 0.71 25.52
N ASP A 47 -15.26 0.21 26.74
CA ASP A 47 -14.13 -0.64 27.12
C ASP A 47 -14.06 -1.90 26.21
N ARG A 48 -15.21 -2.51 25.93
CA ARG A 48 -15.32 -3.63 24.98
C ARG A 48 -14.89 -3.18 23.58
N ALA A 49 -15.41 -2.07 23.08
CA ALA A 49 -15.09 -1.54 21.76
C ALA A 49 -13.58 -1.20 21.64
N GLU A 50 -12.99 -0.56 22.65
CA GLU A 50 -11.55 -0.27 22.70
C GLU A 50 -10.70 -1.54 22.63
N GLY A 51 -11.16 -2.63 23.22
CA GLY A 51 -10.50 -3.94 23.13
C GLY A 51 -10.32 -4.43 21.69
N PHE A 52 -11.16 -3.99 20.76
CA PHE A 52 -11.12 -4.34 19.34
C PHE A 52 -10.41 -3.31 18.45
N LEU A 53 -9.79 -2.29 19.01
CA LEU A 53 -8.87 -1.43 18.24
C LEU A 53 -7.63 -2.22 17.79
N GLY A 54 -7.17 -1.94 16.58
CA GLY A 54 -6.08 -2.70 15.95
C GLY A 54 -4.80 -2.83 16.80
N ASN A 55 -4.47 -1.79 17.56
CA ASN A 55 -3.30 -1.80 18.46
C ASN A 55 -3.42 -2.81 19.61
N ASN A 56 -4.62 -3.18 20.00
CA ASN A 56 -4.87 -4.11 21.11
C ASN A 56 -4.95 -5.57 20.65
N LEU A 57 -5.18 -5.81 19.36
CA LEU A 57 -5.41 -7.15 18.82
C LEU A 57 -4.12 -7.84 18.35
N GLY A 58 -3.09 -7.09 17.98
CA GLY A 58 -1.86 -7.65 17.41
C GLY A 58 -1.15 -8.68 18.29
N SER A 59 -1.12 -8.45 19.60
CA SER A 59 -0.51 -9.35 20.59
C SER A 59 -1.28 -10.66 20.83
N LEU A 60 -2.52 -10.74 20.35
CA LEU A 60 -3.38 -11.91 20.45
C LEU A 60 -3.18 -12.91 19.31
N ILE A 61 -2.34 -12.56 18.32
CA ILE A 61 -2.03 -13.39 17.16
C ILE A 61 -0.59 -13.90 17.29
N LEU A 62 -0.45 -15.21 17.37
CA LEU A 62 0.84 -15.87 17.42
C LEU A 62 1.17 -16.49 16.05
N HIS A 63 2.45 -16.72 15.76
CA HIS A 63 2.90 -17.34 14.50
C HIS A 63 2.40 -16.60 13.23
N SER A 64 2.29 -15.26 13.27
CA SER A 64 1.53 -14.44 12.33
C SER A 64 2.17 -14.23 10.95
N GLY A 65 3.25 -14.91 10.63
CA GLY A 65 3.91 -14.82 9.33
C GLY A 65 5.43 -14.78 9.45
N VAL A 66 6.10 -14.82 8.32
CA VAL A 66 7.56 -14.92 8.22
C VAL A 66 8.13 -13.74 7.43
N SER A 67 9.05 -13.02 8.07
CA SER A 67 9.90 -12.02 7.42
C SER A 67 11.33 -12.56 7.37
N PRO A 68 11.77 -13.13 6.25
CA PRO A 68 13.07 -13.81 6.19
C PRO A 68 14.22 -12.81 6.18
N ASN A 69 15.24 -13.09 6.97
CA ASN A 69 16.54 -12.45 6.91
C ASN A 69 17.51 -13.40 6.20
N TRP A 70 17.68 -13.21 4.91
CA TRP A 70 18.51 -14.08 4.07
C TRP A 70 19.99 -13.95 4.41
N LEU A 71 20.66 -15.09 4.50
CA LEU A 71 22.08 -15.21 4.76
C LEU A 71 22.85 -15.57 3.48
N PRO A 72 24.17 -15.32 3.42
CA PRO A 72 25.00 -15.87 2.37
C PRO A 72 24.84 -17.40 2.32
N GLY A 73 24.71 -17.97 1.11
CA GLY A 73 24.48 -19.40 0.91
C GLY A 73 23.00 -19.82 0.93
N GLY A 74 22.07 -18.87 0.94
CA GLY A 74 20.64 -19.15 0.67
C GLY A 74 19.83 -19.58 1.90
N ARG A 75 20.44 -19.76 3.08
CA ARG A 75 19.70 -19.93 4.33
C ARG A 75 19.09 -18.61 4.76
N PHE A 76 18.11 -18.66 5.67
CA PHE A 76 17.56 -17.46 6.30
C PHE A 76 17.12 -17.73 7.74
N TRP A 77 17.04 -16.68 8.52
CA TRP A 77 16.40 -16.72 9.83
C TRP A 77 15.22 -15.74 9.88
N TYR A 78 14.31 -16.01 10.81
CA TYR A 78 13.21 -15.10 11.12
C TYR A 78 12.87 -15.16 12.61
N ARG A 79 12.18 -14.14 13.09
CA ARG A 79 11.64 -14.08 14.45
C ARG A 79 10.14 -14.32 14.39
N VAL A 80 9.63 -15.12 15.31
CA VAL A 80 8.20 -15.40 15.45
C VAL A 80 7.75 -15.28 16.90
N ALA A 81 6.58 -14.64 17.13
CA ALA A 81 5.95 -14.58 18.44
C ALA A 81 5.25 -15.92 18.74
N THR A 82 5.57 -16.51 19.89
CA THR A 82 4.99 -17.75 20.40
C THR A 82 4.28 -17.52 21.74
N ALA A 83 3.66 -18.54 22.29
CA ALA A 83 3.04 -18.45 23.62
C ALA A 83 4.05 -18.20 24.75
N ALA A 84 5.32 -18.58 24.56
CA ALA A 84 6.40 -18.39 25.51
C ALA A 84 7.13 -17.04 25.34
N GLY A 85 6.94 -16.36 24.23
CA GLY A 85 7.64 -15.13 23.83
C GLY A 85 8.20 -15.25 22.40
N ASP A 86 9.25 -14.50 22.09
CA ASP A 86 9.85 -14.47 20.76
C ASP A 86 10.84 -15.62 20.54
N GLU A 87 10.70 -16.35 19.45
CA GLU A 87 11.61 -17.41 19.02
C GLU A 87 12.31 -17.02 17.72
N PHE A 88 13.61 -17.30 17.60
CA PHE A 88 14.40 -17.13 16.40
C PHE A 88 14.60 -18.49 15.72
N ILE A 89 14.19 -18.58 14.46
CA ILE A 89 14.18 -19.79 13.65
C ILE A 89 15.18 -19.66 12.51
N LEU A 90 15.96 -20.70 12.26
CA LEU A 90 16.84 -20.83 11.10
C LEU A 90 16.25 -21.85 10.12
N VAL A 91 16.24 -21.50 8.83
CA VAL A 91 15.77 -22.36 7.75
C VAL A 91 16.89 -22.61 6.74
N ASP A 92 17.07 -23.86 6.38
CA ASP A 92 17.96 -24.30 5.30
C ASP A 92 17.12 -24.85 4.15
N PRO A 93 16.95 -24.09 3.03
CA PRO A 93 16.15 -24.51 1.90
C PRO A 93 16.65 -25.76 1.22
N GLU A 94 17.97 -25.96 1.13
CA GLU A 94 18.59 -27.11 0.46
C GLU A 94 18.34 -28.42 1.22
N ARG A 95 18.27 -28.33 2.54
CA ARG A 95 18.00 -29.49 3.42
C ARG A 95 16.53 -29.64 3.76
N GLY A 96 15.72 -28.62 3.49
CA GLY A 96 14.32 -28.58 3.89
C GLY A 96 14.15 -28.59 5.43
N THR A 97 15.09 -28.00 6.18
CA THR A 97 15.03 -27.98 7.65
C THR A 97 14.59 -26.65 8.19
N ARG A 98 13.84 -26.68 9.30
CA ARG A 98 13.40 -25.56 10.12
C ARG A 98 13.71 -25.89 11.56
N GLU A 99 14.60 -25.13 12.20
CA GLU A 99 15.07 -25.38 13.56
C GLU A 99 15.33 -24.07 14.31
N PRO A 100 15.40 -24.05 15.65
CA PRO A 100 15.84 -22.89 16.38
C PRO A 100 17.19 -22.38 15.89
N ALA A 101 17.33 -21.07 15.69
CA ALA A 101 18.56 -20.46 15.20
C ALA A 101 19.76 -20.69 16.17
N PHE A 102 19.45 -20.87 17.44
CA PHE A 102 20.38 -21.16 18.54
C PHE A 102 19.62 -21.69 19.75
N ASP A 103 20.32 -22.16 20.75
CA ASP A 103 19.72 -22.47 22.07
C ASP A 103 19.43 -21.17 22.82
N HIS A 104 18.14 -20.77 22.83
CA HIS A 104 17.68 -19.52 23.42
C HIS A 104 17.97 -19.42 24.94
N ALA A 105 17.88 -20.55 25.67
CA ALA A 105 18.09 -20.56 27.10
C ALA A 105 19.57 -20.35 27.44
N ARG A 106 20.47 -21.03 26.75
CA ARG A 106 21.91 -20.84 26.90
C ARG A 106 22.38 -19.46 26.52
N LEU A 107 21.81 -18.89 25.47
CA LEU A 107 22.13 -17.52 25.04
C LEU A 107 21.65 -16.49 26.08
N ALA A 108 20.44 -16.64 26.60
CA ALA A 108 19.90 -15.77 27.65
C ALA A 108 20.75 -15.81 28.93
N GLU A 109 21.16 -16.99 29.35
CA GLU A 109 22.06 -17.19 30.52
C GLU A 109 23.41 -16.48 30.29
N ALA A 110 24.07 -16.74 29.16
CA ALA A 110 25.38 -16.16 28.83
C ALA A 110 25.34 -14.63 28.74
N LEU A 111 24.26 -14.05 28.14
CA LEU A 111 24.06 -12.62 28.09
C LEU A 111 23.80 -12.01 29.47
N SER A 112 23.03 -12.68 30.31
CA SER A 112 22.76 -12.25 31.69
C SER A 112 24.04 -12.18 32.51
N GLU A 113 24.88 -13.22 32.44
CA GLU A 113 26.18 -13.27 33.11
C GLU A 113 27.11 -12.18 32.61
N SER A 114 27.28 -12.04 31.29
CA SER A 114 28.16 -11.04 30.67
C SER A 114 27.70 -9.61 30.95
N SER A 115 26.37 -9.35 30.93
CA SER A 115 25.81 -8.04 31.23
C SER A 115 26.01 -7.66 32.71
N SER A 116 25.88 -8.62 33.64
CA SER A 116 26.08 -8.41 35.07
C SER A 116 27.53 -8.11 35.41
N GLN A 117 28.51 -8.73 34.71
CA GLN A 117 29.95 -8.48 34.89
C GLN A 117 30.35 -7.06 34.43
N LEU A 118 29.67 -6.48 33.46
CA LEU A 118 29.97 -5.15 32.92
C LEU A 118 29.37 -3.98 33.71
N ALA A 119 28.43 -4.24 34.63
CA ALA A 119 27.80 -3.26 35.47
C ALA A 119 27.74 -3.69 36.93
N PRO A 120 28.88 -3.91 37.59
CA PRO A 120 28.92 -4.46 38.95
C PRO A 120 28.34 -3.52 40.03
N GLU A 121 28.17 -2.22 39.72
CA GLU A 121 27.58 -1.22 40.63
C GLU A 121 26.08 -1.02 40.41
N ALA A 122 25.48 -1.61 39.38
CA ALA A 122 24.04 -1.54 39.15
C ALA A 122 23.33 -2.44 40.18
N ALA A 123 22.42 -1.90 40.95
CA ALA A 123 21.70 -2.54 42.05
C ALA A 123 20.78 -3.72 41.64
N SER A 124 20.80 -4.17 40.42
CA SER A 124 20.04 -5.32 39.92
C SER A 124 20.84 -6.09 38.88
N ASN A 125 20.99 -7.39 39.06
CA ASN A 125 21.47 -8.31 38.02
C ASN A 125 20.51 -8.23 36.84
N VAL A 126 21.06 -8.00 35.66
CA VAL A 126 20.27 -8.04 34.40
C VAL A 126 20.02 -9.52 34.09
N ILE A 127 18.78 -9.94 34.12
CA ILE A 127 18.33 -11.30 33.76
C ILE A 127 17.54 -11.22 32.46
N TYR A 128 17.94 -12.00 31.49
CA TYR A 128 17.22 -12.16 30.24
C TYR A 128 16.52 -13.54 30.24
N GLU A 129 15.29 -13.55 29.74
CA GLU A 129 14.52 -14.79 29.54
C GLU A 129 14.82 -15.40 28.17
N ALA A 130 14.71 -16.72 28.04
CA ALA A 130 14.99 -17.45 26.81
C ALA A 130 14.23 -16.92 25.59
N TYR A 131 12.97 -16.56 25.78
CA TYR A 131 12.07 -16.02 24.73
C TYR A 131 11.80 -14.52 24.91
N GLY A 132 12.63 -13.84 25.70
CA GLY A 132 12.63 -12.40 25.96
C GLY A 132 14.01 -11.78 25.72
N LEU A 133 14.73 -12.23 24.70
CA LEU A 133 16.06 -11.73 24.37
C LEU A 133 16.02 -10.25 24.02
N PRO A 134 17.05 -9.44 24.42
CA PRO A 134 17.02 -7.98 24.34
C PRO A 134 17.31 -7.42 22.95
N PHE A 135 17.14 -8.22 21.90
CA PHE A 135 17.33 -7.81 20.52
C PHE A 135 16.24 -8.40 19.62
N THR A 136 16.04 -7.78 18.48
CA THR A 136 15.06 -8.22 17.47
C THR A 136 15.72 -8.61 16.14
N ARG A 137 17.01 -8.29 15.99
CA ARG A 137 17.84 -8.57 14.81
C ARG A 137 19.24 -8.93 15.23
N PHE A 138 19.90 -9.73 14.43
CA PHE A 138 21.30 -10.08 14.58
C PHE A 138 21.92 -10.41 13.21
N GLU A 139 23.24 -10.27 13.13
CA GLU A 139 24.04 -10.72 11.99
C GLU A 139 24.65 -12.08 12.31
N PHE A 140 24.63 -12.98 11.32
CA PHE A 140 25.31 -14.27 11.39
C PHE A 140 26.67 -14.16 10.71
N ASP A 141 27.74 -14.52 11.44
CA ASP A 141 29.09 -14.63 10.90
C ASP A 141 29.68 -15.99 11.33
N ALA A 142 29.67 -16.94 10.42
CA ALA A 142 30.09 -18.34 10.65
C ALA A 142 29.40 -18.99 11.87
N ASN A 143 30.08 -18.98 13.03
CA ASN A 143 29.57 -19.53 14.29
C ASN A 143 29.30 -18.43 15.34
N THR A 144 29.25 -17.17 14.93
CA THR A 144 28.96 -16.05 15.83
C THR A 144 27.73 -15.31 15.41
N ILE A 145 27.05 -14.72 16.38
CA ILE A 145 26.00 -13.71 16.12
C ILE A 145 26.46 -12.37 16.70
N ARG A 146 26.10 -11.29 15.99
CA ARG A 146 26.36 -9.91 16.40
C ARG A 146 25.04 -9.19 16.49
N PHE A 147 24.82 -8.42 17.54
CA PHE A 147 23.58 -7.65 17.73
C PHE A 147 23.80 -6.47 18.68
N ASN A 148 22.89 -5.52 18.68
CA ASN A 148 22.87 -4.41 19.64
C ASN A 148 21.82 -4.68 20.72
N ALA A 149 22.22 -4.52 22.00
CA ALA A 149 21.32 -4.62 23.15
C ALA A 149 21.79 -3.69 24.27
N GLY A 150 20.86 -3.01 24.93
CA GLY A 150 21.16 -2.09 26.04
C GLY A 150 22.12 -0.95 25.66
N GLY A 151 22.11 -0.48 24.41
CA GLY A 151 22.98 0.58 23.89
C GLY A 151 24.42 0.13 23.64
N ARG A 152 24.67 -1.16 23.52
CA ARG A 152 26.01 -1.75 23.28
C ARG A 152 25.94 -2.81 22.20
N GLY A 153 27.04 -2.95 21.44
CA GLY A 153 27.25 -4.07 20.55
C GLY A 153 27.67 -5.33 21.31
N TRP A 154 27.18 -6.48 20.87
CA TRP A 154 27.49 -7.80 21.44
C TRP A 154 27.94 -8.75 20.34
N VAL A 155 28.91 -9.60 20.66
CA VAL A 155 29.34 -10.73 19.84
C VAL A 155 29.27 -11.99 20.68
N CYS A 156 28.46 -12.97 20.26
CA CYS A 156 28.28 -14.25 20.94
C CYS A 156 28.68 -15.41 20.02
N ASN A 157 29.53 -16.31 20.51
CA ASN A 157 29.89 -17.55 19.82
C ASN A 157 28.84 -18.62 20.07
N MET A 158 28.26 -19.19 19.03
CA MET A 158 27.13 -20.14 19.10
C MET A 158 27.54 -21.59 19.41
N GLN A 159 28.86 -21.90 19.48
CA GLN A 159 29.30 -23.24 19.90
C GLN A 159 29.43 -23.34 21.41
N ASN A 160 30.03 -22.34 22.05
CA ASN A 160 30.29 -22.32 23.50
C ASN A 160 29.44 -21.29 24.27
N TYR A 161 28.66 -20.44 23.57
CA TYR A 161 27.83 -19.37 24.13
C TYR A 161 28.60 -18.31 24.93
N LEU A 162 29.87 -18.08 24.57
CA LEU A 162 30.63 -16.98 25.15
C LEU A 162 30.24 -15.67 24.46
N CYS A 163 29.71 -14.73 25.25
CA CYS A 163 29.31 -13.40 24.80
C CYS A 163 30.29 -12.34 25.30
N THR A 164 30.73 -11.46 24.43
CA THR A 164 31.60 -10.31 24.75
C THR A 164 30.94 -9.01 24.23
N SER A 165 31.09 -7.95 25.02
CA SER A 165 30.71 -6.61 24.53
C SER A 165 31.84 -6.03 23.65
N GLY A 166 31.49 -5.55 22.47
CA GLY A 166 32.45 -4.91 21.56
C GLY A 166 31.99 -5.02 20.10
N GLY A 167 32.26 -3.96 19.34
CA GLY A 167 31.87 -3.84 17.95
C GLY A 167 30.44 -3.35 17.80
N ASP A 168 30.27 -2.09 17.44
CA ASP A 168 28.93 -1.60 17.03
C ASP A 168 28.50 -2.39 15.80
N VAL A 169 27.34 -3.03 15.89
CA VAL A 169 26.64 -3.50 14.70
C VAL A 169 26.10 -2.23 14.04
N THR A 170 26.61 -1.90 12.88
CA THR A 170 26.10 -0.77 12.10
C THR A 170 24.64 -1.07 11.77
N ASP A 171 23.75 -0.23 12.26
CA ASP A 171 22.35 -0.26 11.85
C ASP A 171 22.33 0.18 10.38
N ASP A 172 22.27 -0.79 9.46
CA ASP A 172 22.35 -0.56 8.01
C ASP A 172 21.07 0.05 7.43
N GLY A 173 20.33 0.80 8.25
CA GLY A 173 19.26 1.70 7.80
C GLY A 173 18.11 1.05 7.02
N ARG A 174 18.05 -0.28 6.93
CA ARG A 174 16.90 -1.02 6.34
C ARG A 174 15.77 -1.21 7.36
N GLY A 175 15.53 -0.16 8.15
CA GLY A 175 14.43 -0.07 9.10
C GLY A 175 13.23 0.60 8.46
N GLY A 176 12.07 -0.03 8.62
CA GLY A 176 10.79 0.41 8.07
C GLY A 176 10.37 1.83 8.42
N ARG A 177 9.37 2.28 7.72
CA ARG A 177 8.71 3.60 7.83
C ARG A 177 8.68 4.12 9.29
N GLY A 178 9.34 5.25 9.55
CA GLY A 178 9.05 6.14 10.69
C GLY A 178 9.98 6.09 11.91
N GLY A 179 11.17 5.50 11.84
CA GLY A 179 12.18 5.65 12.90
C GLY A 179 12.99 6.94 12.72
N ARG A 180 12.73 7.99 13.52
CA ARG A 180 13.69 9.07 13.74
C ARG A 180 14.91 8.44 14.41
N GLY A 181 15.98 8.21 13.64
CA GLY A 181 17.27 7.79 14.17
C GLY A 181 17.75 8.82 15.20
N SER A 182 18.09 8.37 16.37
CA SER A 182 18.60 9.19 17.49
C SER A 182 20.07 9.60 17.32
N GLY A 183 20.60 9.64 16.11
CA GLY A 183 21.89 10.22 15.78
C GLY A 183 21.65 11.56 15.08
N GLY A 184 22.04 12.68 15.66
CA GLY A 184 21.80 14.05 15.20
C GLY A 184 22.56 14.45 13.92
N GLY A 185 22.73 13.57 12.92
CA GLY A 185 23.31 13.86 11.61
C GLY A 185 22.23 13.95 10.53
N ALA A 186 22.51 14.73 9.45
CA ALA A 186 21.67 14.80 8.27
C ALA A 186 21.48 13.38 7.65
N PRO A 187 20.29 13.07 7.10
CA PRO A 187 20.05 11.80 6.40
C PRO A 187 21.04 11.61 5.26
N THR A 188 21.59 10.40 5.12
CA THR A 188 22.59 10.08 4.09
C THR A 188 22.12 8.96 3.17
N VAL A 189 22.68 8.90 1.94
CA VAL A 189 22.53 7.78 1.00
C VAL A 189 23.94 7.23 0.68
N LEU A 190 24.16 5.96 1.04
CA LEU A 190 25.43 5.26 0.80
C LEU A 190 25.60 4.89 -0.68
N SER A 191 26.87 4.91 -1.13
CA SER A 191 27.27 4.31 -2.41
C SER A 191 27.09 2.78 -2.38
N PRO A 192 26.94 2.11 -3.54
CA PRO A 192 26.83 0.65 -3.61
C PRO A 192 27.98 -0.11 -2.95
N ASP A 193 29.21 0.42 -3.01
CA ASP A 193 30.39 -0.15 -2.36
C ASP A 193 30.53 0.20 -0.88
N GLY A 194 29.63 1.07 -0.35
CA GLY A 194 29.60 1.48 1.06
C GLY A 194 30.72 2.45 1.47
N THR A 195 31.55 2.91 0.54
CA THR A 195 32.72 3.75 0.88
C THR A 195 32.39 5.24 1.01
N ARG A 196 31.29 5.69 0.41
CA ARG A 196 30.87 7.09 0.37
C ARG A 196 29.43 7.25 0.80
N ALA A 197 29.10 8.42 1.39
CA ALA A 197 27.75 8.79 1.78
C ALA A 197 27.43 10.20 1.32
N VAL A 198 26.32 10.42 0.63
CA VAL A 198 25.88 11.76 0.22
C VAL A 198 24.78 12.28 1.12
N PHE A 199 24.74 13.60 1.28
CA PHE A 199 23.76 14.32 2.09
C PHE A 199 23.58 15.76 1.57
N ILE A 200 22.51 16.42 1.99
CA ILE A 200 22.21 17.82 1.66
C ILE A 200 22.69 18.73 2.78
N ARG A 201 23.36 19.83 2.41
CA ARG A 201 23.72 20.93 3.30
C ARG A 201 23.63 22.25 2.55
N ASP A 202 22.92 23.22 3.09
CA ASP A 202 22.76 24.57 2.52
C ASP A 202 22.37 24.51 1.02
N ASP A 203 21.31 23.77 0.70
CA ASP A 203 20.76 23.56 -0.66
C ASP A 203 21.74 22.89 -1.66
N ASN A 204 22.88 22.40 -1.19
CA ASN A 204 23.90 21.74 -2.01
C ASN A 204 24.09 20.27 -1.62
N LEU A 205 24.49 19.46 -2.61
CA LEU A 205 24.83 18.07 -2.40
C LEU A 205 26.29 17.96 -1.95
N TRP A 206 26.53 17.18 -0.91
CA TRP A 206 27.83 16.89 -0.30
C TRP A 206 28.09 15.40 -0.29
N VAL A 207 29.36 15.01 -0.32
CA VAL A 207 29.80 13.64 -0.12
C VAL A 207 30.74 13.55 1.08
N ARG A 208 30.59 12.46 1.85
CA ARG A 208 31.45 12.07 2.96
C ARG A 208 32.13 10.75 2.64
N ASP A 209 33.42 10.67 2.87
CA ASP A 209 34.14 9.39 2.94
C ASP A 209 33.77 8.69 4.24
N VAL A 210 33.32 7.44 4.17
CA VAL A 210 32.80 6.71 5.35
C VAL A 210 33.91 6.31 6.30
N ALA A 211 35.12 6.03 5.79
CA ALA A 211 36.26 5.59 6.61
C ALA A 211 36.96 6.74 7.32
N THR A 212 37.17 7.86 6.63
CA THR A 212 37.91 9.03 7.18
C THR A 212 37.01 10.06 7.81
N GLY A 213 35.74 10.13 7.39
CA GLY A 213 34.79 11.19 7.77
C GLY A 213 35.00 12.50 7.02
N ASP A 214 35.91 12.56 6.06
CA ASP A 214 36.16 13.76 5.27
C ASP A 214 34.97 14.11 4.38
N GLU A 215 34.62 15.39 4.34
CA GLU A 215 33.46 15.91 3.61
C GLU A 215 33.91 16.91 2.53
N GLN A 216 33.26 16.81 1.35
CA GLN A 216 33.44 17.78 0.28
C GLN A 216 32.13 18.09 -0.44
N PRO A 217 31.90 19.34 -0.88
CA PRO A 217 30.75 19.70 -1.66
C PRO A 217 30.87 19.16 -3.09
N LEU A 218 29.80 18.52 -3.58
CA LEU A 218 29.65 18.13 -4.98
C LEU A 218 29.06 19.25 -5.83
N THR A 219 28.21 20.10 -5.21
CA THR A 219 27.65 21.30 -5.85
C THR A 219 27.92 22.55 -5.01
N ARG A 220 27.83 23.75 -5.58
CA ARG A 220 28.18 25.01 -4.88
C ARG A 220 27.24 26.17 -5.22
N ASP A 221 26.32 26.00 -6.15
CA ASP A 221 25.42 27.02 -6.70
C ASP A 221 23.96 26.80 -6.28
N GLY A 222 23.71 25.80 -5.44
CA GLY A 222 22.43 25.60 -4.79
C GLY A 222 22.09 26.74 -3.85
N ILE A 223 20.88 27.25 -3.95
CA ILE A 223 20.34 28.31 -3.11
C ILE A 223 18.92 27.93 -2.68
N LYS A 224 18.39 28.64 -1.71
CA LYS A 224 17.00 28.46 -1.26
C LYS A 224 16.04 28.49 -2.47
N ASP A 225 15.13 27.54 -2.50
CA ASP A 225 14.14 27.32 -3.57
C ASP A 225 14.76 26.95 -4.95
N TYR A 226 16.06 26.65 -4.98
CA TYR A 226 16.78 26.13 -6.15
C TYR A 226 17.95 25.23 -5.70
N GLY A 227 17.59 24.18 -4.96
CA GLY A 227 18.54 23.27 -4.32
C GLY A 227 18.75 21.97 -5.09
N TYR A 228 19.81 21.25 -4.73
CA TYR A 228 20.13 19.95 -5.31
C TYR A 228 19.56 18.80 -4.49
N ALA A 229 19.07 17.77 -5.18
CA ALA A 229 18.60 16.52 -4.60
C ALA A 229 17.50 16.68 -3.53
N THR A 230 16.79 17.79 -3.53
CA THR A 230 15.75 18.09 -2.53
C THR A 230 14.39 17.50 -2.93
N ASP A 231 13.60 17.05 -1.95
CA ASP A 231 12.21 16.62 -2.12
C ASP A 231 11.36 17.38 -1.10
N ASN A 232 11.10 18.64 -1.38
CA ASN A 232 10.46 19.57 -0.47
C ASN A 232 9.40 20.47 -1.14
N ALA A 233 8.73 19.97 -2.18
CA ALA A 233 7.62 20.63 -2.85
C ALA A 233 6.28 20.04 -2.40
N GLY A 234 5.21 20.85 -2.45
CA GLY A 234 3.88 20.44 -2.09
C GLY A 234 3.80 19.91 -0.64
N TRP A 235 3.16 18.79 -0.43
CA TRP A 235 3.04 18.15 0.88
C TRP A 235 4.32 17.40 1.32
N ARG A 236 5.30 17.23 0.44
CA ARG A 236 6.56 16.57 0.75
C ARG A 236 7.50 17.48 1.50
N LYS A 237 8.16 16.91 2.51
CA LYS A 237 9.26 17.54 3.24
C LYS A 237 10.25 16.45 3.65
N SER A 238 11.38 16.39 2.94
CA SER A 238 12.42 15.42 3.24
C SER A 238 13.80 16.06 3.10
N ASP A 239 14.62 15.88 4.13
CA ASP A 239 16.04 16.24 4.10
C ASP A 239 16.91 15.10 3.53
N ARG A 240 16.31 13.96 3.17
CA ARG A 240 17.05 12.84 2.54
C ARG A 240 17.32 13.17 1.08
N PRO A 241 18.58 13.09 0.62
CA PRO A 241 18.88 13.39 -0.77
C PRO A 241 18.24 12.40 -1.74
N VAL A 242 17.64 12.91 -2.79
CA VAL A 242 17.13 12.13 -3.92
C VAL A 242 18.24 11.93 -4.92
N VAL A 243 18.89 10.80 -4.83
CA VAL A 243 20.03 10.43 -5.67
C VAL A 243 19.95 8.97 -6.10
N LEU A 244 20.49 8.67 -7.26
CA LEU A 244 20.76 7.31 -7.71
C LEU A 244 22.23 7.15 -8.05
N TRP A 245 22.93 6.34 -7.27
CA TRP A 245 24.30 5.97 -7.56
C TRP A 245 24.42 5.10 -8.80
N SER A 246 25.45 5.32 -9.59
CA SER A 246 25.81 4.39 -10.66
C SER A 246 26.30 3.05 -10.09
N PRO A 247 26.19 1.95 -10.83
CA PRO A 247 26.67 0.63 -10.39
C PRO A 247 28.14 0.60 -9.99
N ASP A 248 28.98 1.40 -10.62
CA ASP A 248 30.42 1.53 -10.35
C ASP A 248 30.76 2.41 -9.15
N SER A 249 29.76 2.99 -8.46
CA SER A 249 29.90 3.92 -7.33
C SER A 249 30.65 5.24 -7.65
N ASN A 250 30.88 5.55 -8.92
CA ASN A 250 31.67 6.72 -9.34
C ASN A 250 30.83 7.90 -9.82
N LYS A 251 29.51 7.68 -10.04
CA LYS A 251 28.61 8.73 -10.54
C LYS A 251 27.34 8.77 -9.73
N ILE A 252 26.72 9.94 -9.75
CA ILE A 252 25.42 10.19 -9.10
C ILE A 252 24.50 10.85 -10.12
N ALA A 253 23.36 10.23 -10.39
CA ALA A 253 22.24 10.90 -11.02
C ALA A 253 21.40 11.61 -9.94
N THR A 254 21.06 12.86 -10.18
CA THR A 254 20.21 13.69 -9.32
C THR A 254 19.59 14.83 -10.12
N PHE A 255 19.07 15.83 -9.46
CA PHE A 255 18.50 17.01 -10.09
C PHE A 255 18.71 18.27 -9.24
N GLN A 256 18.54 19.43 -9.87
CA GLN A 256 18.35 20.70 -9.20
C GLN A 256 16.86 21.06 -9.29
N GLN A 257 16.21 21.25 -8.13
CA GLN A 257 14.78 21.55 -8.03
C GLN A 257 14.58 23.06 -8.10
N ASP A 258 13.82 23.55 -9.10
CA ASP A 258 13.44 24.96 -9.22
C ASP A 258 12.01 25.19 -8.77
N GLN A 259 11.85 25.94 -7.72
CA GLN A 259 10.56 26.38 -7.19
C GLN A 259 10.54 27.88 -6.85
N ARG A 260 11.46 28.66 -7.42
CA ARG A 260 11.64 30.10 -7.13
C ARG A 260 10.41 30.96 -7.42
N GLY A 261 9.61 30.61 -8.39
CA GLY A 261 8.37 31.32 -8.71
C GLY A 261 7.09 30.67 -8.21
N VAL A 262 7.20 29.52 -7.52
CA VAL A 262 6.04 28.76 -7.02
C VAL A 262 5.38 29.46 -5.84
N GLY A 263 4.04 29.42 -5.77
CA GLY A 263 3.24 29.94 -4.67
C GLY A 263 3.58 29.31 -3.32
N GLU A 264 3.21 29.96 -2.24
CA GLU A 264 3.47 29.48 -0.88
C GLU A 264 2.18 29.18 -0.13
N MET A 265 2.19 28.09 0.63
CA MET A 265 1.19 27.76 1.63
C MET A 265 1.64 28.29 2.99
N TYR A 266 0.67 28.73 3.81
CA TYR A 266 0.93 29.33 5.13
C TYR A 266 0.09 28.64 6.20
N LEU A 267 0.74 28.23 7.30
CA LEU A 267 0.08 27.75 8.51
C LEU A 267 0.57 28.52 9.72
N ALA A 268 -0.32 28.82 10.65
CA ALA A 268 0.02 29.46 11.92
C ALA A 268 0.11 28.41 13.03
N ASP A 269 1.32 28.07 13.47
CA ASP A 269 1.52 27.22 14.65
C ASP A 269 1.22 27.99 15.93
N THR A 270 0.11 27.68 16.57
CA THR A 270 -0.37 28.33 17.81
C THR A 270 0.03 27.58 19.08
N ARG A 271 0.80 26.50 19.00
CA ARG A 271 1.29 25.75 20.18
C ARG A 271 2.28 26.56 21.04
N PRO A 272 3.22 27.34 20.47
CA PRO A 272 4.05 28.23 21.24
C PRO A 272 3.25 29.42 21.83
N SER A 273 3.78 30.08 22.88
CA SER A 273 3.18 31.27 23.46
C SER A 273 3.01 32.44 22.47
N HIS A 274 3.91 32.57 21.53
CA HIS A 274 3.80 33.43 20.36
C HIS A 274 3.64 32.58 19.11
N PRO A 275 2.56 32.75 18.35
CA PRO A 275 2.35 32.00 17.12
C PRO A 275 3.51 32.15 16.15
N ARG A 276 3.86 31.03 15.47
CA ARG A 276 4.88 31.01 14.41
C ARG A 276 4.21 30.78 13.09
N LEU A 277 4.62 31.54 12.07
CA LEU A 277 4.21 31.30 10.69
C LEU A 277 5.11 30.24 10.08
N GLU A 278 4.52 29.16 9.58
CA GLU A 278 5.18 28.21 8.69
C GLU A 278 4.79 28.53 7.25
N ALA A 279 5.78 28.61 6.37
CA ALA A 279 5.59 28.89 4.94
C ALA A 279 6.44 27.92 4.13
N TRP A 280 5.90 27.39 3.05
CA TRP A 280 6.63 26.50 2.14
C TRP A 280 6.01 26.54 0.75
N LYS A 281 6.77 26.12 -0.26
CA LYS A 281 6.32 26.08 -1.64
C LYS A 281 5.25 25.01 -1.83
N TYR A 282 4.11 25.41 -2.39
CA TYR A 282 2.95 24.55 -2.55
C TYR A 282 2.19 24.95 -3.82
N PRO A 283 2.49 24.32 -4.98
CA PRO A 283 1.82 24.63 -6.22
C PRO A 283 0.37 24.14 -6.20
N LEU A 284 -0.51 24.91 -6.81
CA LEU A 284 -1.95 24.64 -6.89
C LEU A 284 -2.38 24.37 -8.34
N PRO A 285 -3.45 23.61 -8.57
CA PRO A 285 -4.04 23.44 -9.90
C PRO A 285 -4.30 24.78 -10.58
N GLY A 286 -3.82 24.89 -11.83
CA GLY A 286 -3.95 26.10 -12.64
C GLY A 286 -2.88 27.18 -12.38
N ASP A 287 -1.91 26.97 -11.49
CA ASP A 287 -0.77 27.85 -11.35
C ASP A 287 0.07 27.85 -12.63
N SER A 288 0.50 29.03 -13.06
CA SER A 288 1.36 29.17 -14.23
C SER A 288 2.79 28.73 -14.01
N VAL A 289 3.23 28.69 -12.75
CA VAL A 289 4.56 28.26 -12.33
C VAL A 289 4.42 27.17 -11.28
N ILE A 290 4.91 25.99 -11.61
CA ILE A 290 4.95 24.83 -10.72
C ILE A 290 6.42 24.44 -10.46
N THR A 291 6.64 23.55 -9.49
CA THR A 291 7.96 23.02 -9.22
C THR A 291 8.46 22.17 -10.39
N VAL A 292 9.68 22.43 -10.83
CA VAL A 292 10.34 21.65 -11.90
C VAL A 292 11.71 21.16 -11.46
N VAL A 293 12.22 20.14 -12.14
CA VAL A 293 13.52 19.52 -11.87
C VAL A 293 14.40 19.54 -13.13
N GLU A 294 15.62 20.02 -12.96
CA GLU A 294 16.67 19.97 -13.98
C GLU A 294 17.61 18.81 -13.66
N ARG A 295 17.60 17.76 -14.48
CA ARG A 295 18.35 16.53 -14.24
C ARG A 295 19.84 16.75 -14.46
N VAL A 296 20.67 16.23 -13.55
CA VAL A 296 22.13 16.32 -13.60
C VAL A 296 22.77 14.98 -13.27
N VAL A 297 23.96 14.77 -13.83
CA VAL A 297 24.86 13.66 -13.47
C VAL A 297 26.16 14.25 -12.95
N ILE A 298 26.61 13.80 -11.79
CA ILE A 298 27.86 14.22 -11.15
C ILE A 298 28.82 13.06 -11.19
N ASN A 299 30.03 13.29 -11.77
CA ASN A 299 31.16 12.36 -11.74
C ASN A 299 32.04 12.69 -10.53
N LEU A 300 32.26 11.73 -9.64
CA LEU A 300 33.02 11.92 -8.41
C LEU A 300 34.55 11.79 -8.63
N GLU A 301 34.98 11.20 -9.74
CA GLU A 301 36.43 11.05 -10.03
C GLU A 301 37.08 12.38 -10.39
N ASP A 302 36.40 13.19 -11.20
CA ASP A 302 36.92 14.48 -11.68
C ASP A 302 36.12 15.69 -11.19
N GLY A 303 35.02 15.47 -10.47
CA GLY A 303 34.15 16.52 -9.96
C GLY A 303 33.33 17.22 -11.04
N THR A 304 33.20 16.66 -12.24
CA THR A 304 32.42 17.25 -13.32
C THR A 304 30.91 17.00 -13.09
N MET A 305 30.11 18.00 -13.43
CA MET A 305 28.63 17.91 -13.42
C MET A 305 28.12 18.14 -14.84
N VAL A 306 27.36 17.21 -15.34
CA VAL A 306 26.70 17.27 -16.65
C VAL A 306 25.21 17.50 -16.44
N ARG A 307 24.69 18.65 -16.89
CA ARG A 307 23.25 18.94 -16.94
C ARG A 307 22.67 18.37 -18.22
N LEU A 308 21.56 17.65 -18.12
CA LEU A 308 20.91 17.07 -19.30
C LEU A 308 20.31 18.17 -20.18
N ARG A 309 20.50 18.04 -21.50
CA ARG A 309 20.07 19.02 -22.51
C ARG A 309 18.62 18.79 -22.92
N MET A 310 17.71 19.15 -22.03
CA MET A 310 16.28 19.04 -22.22
C MET A 310 15.56 20.14 -21.42
N PRO A 311 14.31 20.47 -21.71
CA PRO A 311 13.49 21.27 -20.81
C PRO A 311 13.38 20.61 -19.44
N PRO A 312 13.28 21.38 -18.35
CA PRO A 312 13.05 20.82 -17.02
C PRO A 312 11.79 19.94 -17.00
N ASP A 313 11.88 18.80 -16.31
CA ASP A 313 10.71 17.98 -16.00
C ASP A 313 9.92 18.59 -14.84
N GLN A 314 8.62 18.34 -14.79
CA GLN A 314 7.85 18.69 -13.61
C GLN A 314 8.24 17.81 -12.42
N HIS A 315 8.19 18.39 -11.24
CA HIS A 315 8.25 17.63 -9.99
C HIS A 315 6.92 16.89 -9.82
N ARG A 316 6.99 15.61 -9.49
CA ARG A 316 5.83 14.75 -9.27
C ARG A 316 5.88 14.22 -7.85
N SER A 317 4.76 14.29 -7.18
CA SER A 317 4.61 13.82 -5.80
C SER A 317 3.46 12.82 -5.63
N SER A 318 2.74 12.52 -6.71
CA SER A 318 1.69 11.52 -6.67
C SER A 318 2.26 10.10 -6.62
N ARG A 319 1.53 9.18 -5.99
CA ARG A 319 2.00 7.81 -5.72
C ARG A 319 2.30 6.99 -6.97
N CYS A 320 1.71 7.31 -8.09
CA CYS A 320 1.72 6.45 -9.26
C CYS A 320 2.90 6.72 -10.18
N ASP A 321 3.36 7.95 -10.24
CA ASP A 321 4.47 8.41 -11.08
C ASP A 321 5.43 9.34 -10.33
N ASP A 322 5.57 9.07 -9.05
CA ASP A 322 6.48 9.76 -8.15
C ASP A 322 7.92 9.64 -8.61
N ILE A 323 8.67 10.72 -8.49
CA ILE A 323 10.14 10.71 -8.57
C ILE A 323 10.68 9.73 -7.54
N ILE A 324 10.05 9.66 -6.33
CA ILE A 324 10.41 8.72 -5.28
C ILE A 324 9.35 7.65 -5.13
N CYS A 325 9.55 6.52 -5.77
CA CYS A 325 8.71 5.35 -5.62
C CYS A 325 9.27 4.42 -4.55
N GLY A 326 8.48 4.19 -3.48
CA GLY A 326 8.87 3.30 -2.39
C GLY A 326 10.13 3.74 -1.62
N GLY A 327 10.45 5.04 -1.62
CA GLY A 327 11.62 5.60 -0.92
C GLY A 327 12.91 5.62 -1.75
N SER A 328 12.83 5.27 -3.03
CA SER A 328 13.94 5.32 -3.99
C SER A 328 13.57 6.19 -5.19
N TRP A 329 14.56 6.78 -5.86
CA TRP A 329 14.34 7.47 -7.11
C TRP A 329 13.97 6.45 -8.21
N GLY A 330 12.68 6.37 -8.52
CA GLY A 330 12.09 5.25 -9.26
C GLY A 330 12.04 5.44 -10.76
N ASP A 331 12.05 6.66 -11.24
CA ASP A 331 11.91 6.98 -12.65
C ASP A 331 13.26 7.01 -13.41
N VAL A 332 14.36 6.55 -12.79
CA VAL A 332 15.72 6.52 -13.39
C VAL A 332 16.32 5.13 -13.26
N GLN A 333 16.99 4.66 -14.32
CA GLN A 333 17.76 3.41 -14.30
C GLN A 333 19.08 3.60 -15.04
N TRP A 334 20.18 3.18 -14.40
CA TRP A 334 21.51 3.15 -15.01
C TRP A 334 21.69 1.94 -15.93
N SER A 335 22.53 2.10 -16.97
CA SER A 335 23.12 0.95 -17.65
C SER A 335 24.09 0.21 -16.70
N PRO A 336 24.24 -1.13 -16.83
CA PRO A 336 25.13 -1.91 -15.96
C PRO A 336 26.59 -1.44 -15.99
N ASP A 337 27.05 -0.89 -17.09
CA ASP A 337 28.40 -0.36 -17.29
C ASP A 337 28.53 1.11 -16.86
N SER A 338 27.49 1.72 -16.29
CA SER A 338 27.45 3.11 -15.85
C SER A 338 27.75 4.15 -16.96
N SER A 339 27.55 3.80 -18.25
CA SER A 339 27.83 4.68 -19.40
C SER A 339 26.63 5.51 -19.84
N SER A 340 25.41 5.08 -19.53
CA SER A 340 24.15 5.75 -19.89
C SER A 340 23.10 5.57 -18.81
N MET A 341 22.08 6.39 -18.89
CA MET A 341 20.91 6.21 -18.02
C MET A 341 19.61 6.43 -18.80
N ALA A 342 18.60 5.62 -18.47
CA ALA A 342 17.25 5.80 -18.94
C ALA A 342 16.37 6.40 -17.83
N PHE A 343 15.39 7.22 -18.21
CA PHE A 343 14.46 7.83 -17.27
C PHE A 343 13.10 8.13 -17.90
N LEU A 344 12.11 8.35 -17.05
CA LEU A 344 10.77 8.74 -17.46
C LEU A 344 10.54 10.23 -17.29
N SER A 345 9.78 10.81 -18.21
CA SER A 345 9.20 12.14 -18.09
C SER A 345 7.69 12.04 -18.31
N THR A 346 6.90 12.79 -17.54
CA THR A 346 5.43 12.76 -17.61
C THR A 346 4.92 14.18 -17.82
N SER A 347 3.88 14.36 -18.64
CA SER A 347 3.22 15.66 -18.84
C SER A 347 2.47 16.10 -17.58
N ARG A 348 2.24 17.41 -17.43
CA ARG A 348 1.55 17.98 -16.28
C ARG A 348 0.14 17.42 -16.06
N ASP A 349 -0.56 17.08 -17.13
CA ASP A 349 -1.88 16.45 -17.09
C ASP A 349 -1.83 14.93 -16.97
N HIS A 350 -0.63 14.35 -16.78
CA HIS A 350 -0.36 12.92 -16.66
C HIS A 350 -0.88 12.08 -17.84
N LYS A 351 -1.05 12.70 -19.01
CA LYS A 351 -1.57 12.01 -20.21
C LYS A 351 -0.50 11.57 -21.20
N GLN A 352 0.72 12.07 -21.05
CA GLN A 352 1.86 11.70 -21.90
C GLN A 352 3.01 11.27 -21.02
N GLU A 353 3.62 10.17 -21.39
CA GLU A 353 4.82 9.66 -20.75
C GLU A 353 5.87 9.33 -21.80
N TRP A 354 7.12 9.67 -21.51
CA TRP A 354 8.27 9.47 -22.39
C TRP A 354 9.32 8.63 -21.71
N LEU A 355 9.79 7.56 -22.37
CA LEU A 355 11.05 6.92 -22.03
C LEU A 355 12.18 7.64 -22.78
N ARG A 356 13.14 8.14 -22.02
CA ARG A 356 14.29 8.89 -22.52
C ARG A 356 15.60 8.24 -22.11
N ILE A 357 16.62 8.39 -22.95
CA ILE A 357 17.98 7.95 -22.64
C ILE A 357 18.92 9.16 -22.72
N ALA A 358 19.78 9.28 -21.72
CA ALA A 358 20.82 10.29 -21.65
C ALA A 358 22.20 9.68 -21.88
N ASP A 359 22.97 10.31 -22.77
CA ASP A 359 24.43 10.20 -22.79
C ASP A 359 24.97 11.06 -21.65
N ILE A 360 25.52 10.42 -20.64
CA ILE A 360 25.95 11.08 -19.41
C ILE A 360 27.24 11.89 -19.57
N SER A 361 27.96 11.72 -20.67
CA SER A 361 29.20 12.48 -20.96
C SER A 361 28.93 13.82 -21.65
N SER A 362 27.93 13.84 -22.52
CA SER A 362 27.56 15.02 -23.30
C SER A 362 26.31 15.73 -22.75
N GLY A 363 25.47 15.03 -22.01
CA GLY A 363 24.14 15.50 -21.58
C GLY A 363 23.08 15.45 -22.67
N GLU A 364 23.37 14.90 -23.83
CA GLU A 364 22.39 14.73 -24.91
C GLU A 364 21.33 13.73 -24.48
N VAL A 365 20.06 14.06 -24.76
CA VAL A 365 18.89 13.24 -24.43
C VAL A 365 18.10 12.93 -25.70
N HIS A 366 17.75 11.65 -25.88
CA HIS A 366 16.83 11.24 -26.93
C HIS A 366 15.63 10.48 -26.38
N THR A 367 14.48 10.68 -26.98
CA THR A 367 13.25 9.96 -26.64
C THR A 367 13.18 8.66 -27.43
N VAL A 368 12.99 7.55 -26.74
CA VAL A 368 12.87 6.20 -27.34
C VAL A 368 11.40 5.82 -27.52
N LEU A 369 10.58 6.13 -26.54
CA LEU A 369 9.13 5.85 -26.58
C LEU A 369 8.37 7.06 -26.08
N GLU A 370 7.23 7.31 -26.74
CA GLU A 370 6.16 8.21 -26.27
C GLU A 370 4.86 7.44 -26.27
N GLU A 371 4.14 7.49 -25.16
CA GLU A 371 2.78 6.97 -25.06
C GLU A 371 1.84 8.04 -24.53
N SER A 372 0.63 8.12 -25.12
CA SER A 372 -0.41 9.06 -24.74
C SER A 372 -1.69 8.31 -24.39
N VAL A 373 -2.36 8.77 -23.33
CA VAL A 373 -3.63 8.22 -22.85
C VAL A 373 -4.68 9.32 -22.72
N PRO A 374 -5.98 9.00 -22.79
CA PRO A 374 -7.02 10.03 -22.73
C PRO A 374 -7.23 10.61 -21.33
N THR A 375 -6.86 9.88 -20.26
CA THR A 375 -7.11 10.23 -18.87
C THR A 375 -5.83 10.47 -18.09
N PHE A 376 -5.21 9.44 -17.56
CA PHE A 376 -3.95 9.50 -16.81
C PHE A 376 -3.13 8.21 -17.00
N PHE A 377 -1.82 8.34 -16.94
CA PHE A 377 -0.92 7.20 -16.87
C PHE A 377 -0.98 6.51 -15.52
N GLU A 378 -0.84 5.18 -15.55
CA GLU A 378 -0.69 4.33 -14.37
C GLU A 378 0.50 3.39 -14.58
N SER A 379 1.36 3.27 -13.57
CA SER A 379 2.57 2.43 -13.60
C SER A 379 2.50 1.20 -12.70
N GLY A 380 1.32 0.88 -12.18
CA GLY A 380 1.10 -0.20 -11.20
C GLY A 380 0.92 0.29 -9.78
N ASN A 381 0.30 1.45 -9.60
CA ASN A 381 -0.06 2.07 -8.33
C ASN A 381 1.14 2.22 -7.37
N GLY A 382 2.18 2.91 -7.83
CA GLY A 382 3.39 3.19 -7.08
C GLY A 382 4.46 2.11 -7.18
N ALA A 383 4.40 1.25 -8.18
CA ALA A 383 5.46 0.32 -8.53
C ALA A 383 6.16 0.77 -9.83
N ILE A 384 7.43 0.39 -9.94
CA ILE A 384 8.23 0.64 -11.14
C ILE A 384 8.21 -0.62 -11.99
N ASN A 385 7.40 -0.61 -13.05
CA ASN A 385 7.19 -1.78 -13.92
C ASN A 385 7.83 -1.65 -15.30
N TRP A 386 8.65 -0.64 -15.54
CA TRP A 386 9.51 -0.57 -16.72
C TRP A 386 10.93 -1.02 -16.40
N ARG A 387 11.67 -1.51 -17.40
CA ARG A 387 13.06 -1.98 -17.22
C ARG A 387 13.90 -1.61 -18.42
N TYR A 388 15.07 -0.99 -18.18
CA TYR A 388 16.09 -0.66 -19.14
C TYR A 388 17.06 -1.84 -19.30
N LEU A 389 17.21 -2.38 -20.50
CA LEU A 389 17.98 -3.58 -20.82
C LEU A 389 18.95 -3.32 -21.98
N PRO A 390 19.91 -2.37 -21.80
CA PRO A 390 20.79 -1.97 -22.89
C PRO A 390 21.69 -3.10 -23.42
N ASP A 391 22.07 -4.06 -22.55
CA ASP A 391 22.91 -5.21 -22.95
C ASP A 391 22.25 -6.06 -24.05
N SER A 392 20.93 -6.09 -24.11
CA SER A 392 20.16 -6.80 -25.14
C SER A 392 19.51 -5.88 -26.17
N GLY A 393 19.74 -4.57 -26.08
CA GLY A 393 19.09 -3.57 -26.94
C GLY A 393 17.58 -3.54 -26.80
N GLU A 394 17.07 -3.72 -25.56
CA GLU A 394 15.63 -3.86 -25.28
C GLU A 394 15.22 -3.02 -24.08
N PHE A 395 13.91 -2.80 -23.95
CA PHE A 395 13.29 -2.37 -22.71
C PHE A 395 11.92 -3.02 -22.53
N ILE A 396 11.53 -3.16 -21.25
CA ILE A 396 10.19 -3.60 -20.86
C ILE A 396 9.40 -2.36 -20.48
N TRP A 397 8.21 -2.23 -21.05
CA TRP A 397 7.28 -1.12 -20.81
C TRP A 397 6.00 -1.64 -20.16
N PHE A 398 5.43 -0.87 -19.23
CA PHE A 398 4.11 -1.13 -18.66
C PHE A 398 3.10 -0.20 -19.34
N SER A 399 1.94 -0.74 -19.72
CA SER A 399 0.87 0.04 -20.34
C SER A 399 -0.49 -0.60 -20.10
N GLU A 400 -1.51 0.24 -19.94
CA GLU A 400 -2.92 -0.14 -19.83
C GLU A 400 -3.70 0.03 -21.16
N ARG A 401 -3.01 0.01 -22.31
CA ARG A 401 -3.57 0.31 -23.64
C ARG A 401 -4.68 -0.61 -24.11
N ASP A 402 -4.80 -1.79 -23.53
CA ASP A 402 -5.85 -2.79 -23.79
C ASP A 402 -6.77 -3.01 -22.56
N ASP A 403 -7.00 -1.95 -21.80
CA ASP A 403 -7.86 -1.88 -20.61
C ASP A 403 -7.27 -2.58 -19.36
N TRP A 404 -6.10 -3.19 -19.46
CA TRP A 404 -5.43 -3.88 -18.35
C TRP A 404 -3.94 -3.59 -18.30
N GLY A 405 -3.37 -3.59 -17.11
CA GLY A 405 -1.96 -3.27 -16.88
C GLY A 405 -1.02 -4.40 -17.25
N HIS A 406 -0.45 -4.31 -18.45
CA HIS A 406 0.40 -5.34 -19.04
C HIS A 406 1.83 -4.89 -19.32
N LEU A 407 2.71 -5.88 -19.48
CA LEU A 407 4.10 -5.69 -19.89
C LEU A 407 4.26 -5.92 -21.39
N TYR A 408 5.09 -5.07 -22.00
CA TYR A 408 5.43 -5.09 -23.42
C TYR A 408 6.94 -5.04 -23.60
N LEU A 409 7.47 -5.82 -24.54
CA LEU A 409 8.87 -5.80 -24.92
C LEU A 409 9.07 -4.93 -26.15
N TYR A 410 10.02 -4.02 -26.07
CA TYR A 410 10.37 -3.09 -27.15
C TYR A 410 11.84 -3.18 -27.52
N ASP A 411 12.14 -2.81 -28.74
CA ASP A 411 13.48 -2.59 -29.25
C ASP A 411 13.96 -1.19 -28.82
N LEU A 412 15.16 -1.12 -28.25
CA LEU A 412 15.69 0.11 -27.66
C LEU A 412 16.17 1.12 -28.71
N GLU A 413 16.68 0.68 -29.86
CA GLU A 413 17.19 1.55 -30.91
C GLU A 413 16.07 2.22 -31.71
N THR A 414 15.03 1.44 -32.02
CA THR A 414 13.95 1.89 -32.91
C THR A 414 12.71 2.37 -32.17
N GLY A 415 12.57 2.04 -30.88
CA GLY A 415 11.34 2.22 -30.11
C GLY A 415 10.19 1.33 -30.60
N GLY A 416 10.50 0.32 -31.43
CA GLY A 416 9.52 -0.60 -32.02
C GLY A 416 9.04 -1.67 -31.05
N LEU A 417 7.72 -1.91 -30.99
CA LEU A 417 7.13 -3.01 -30.22
C LEU A 417 7.60 -4.37 -30.79
N LYS A 418 8.21 -5.20 -29.95
CA LYS A 418 8.60 -6.58 -30.31
C LYS A 418 7.44 -7.56 -30.03
N ASN A 419 6.89 -7.52 -28.83
CA ASN A 419 5.71 -8.33 -28.45
C ASN A 419 5.09 -7.85 -27.14
N GLN A 420 3.83 -8.19 -26.92
CA GLN A 420 3.21 -8.16 -25.61
C GLN A 420 3.69 -9.36 -24.78
N ILE A 421 3.96 -9.13 -23.48
CA ILE A 421 4.52 -10.16 -22.58
C ILE A 421 3.41 -10.78 -21.74
N THR A 422 2.55 -9.98 -21.12
CA THR A 422 1.41 -10.49 -20.34
C THR A 422 0.10 -10.16 -21.03
N VAL A 423 -0.91 -11.02 -20.88
CA VAL A 423 -2.21 -10.89 -21.53
C VAL A 423 -3.32 -11.36 -20.58
N GLY A 424 -4.56 -10.95 -20.84
CA GLY A 424 -5.74 -11.39 -20.09
C GLY A 424 -6.39 -10.28 -19.26
N GLU A 425 -7.41 -10.63 -18.50
CA GLU A 425 -8.14 -9.70 -17.63
C GLU A 425 -7.45 -9.60 -16.26
N GLY A 426 -6.28 -8.96 -16.23
CA GLY A 426 -5.51 -8.80 -15.00
C GLY A 426 -4.41 -7.76 -15.12
N ASN A 427 -3.91 -7.29 -13.98
CA ASN A 427 -2.87 -6.26 -13.90
C ASN A 427 -1.58 -6.83 -13.33
N VAL A 428 -0.47 -6.53 -13.97
CA VAL A 428 0.86 -6.64 -13.36
C VAL A 428 0.99 -5.53 -12.32
N THR A 429 1.19 -5.90 -11.05
CA THR A 429 1.31 -4.93 -9.97
C THR A 429 2.75 -4.59 -9.64
N ARG A 430 3.67 -5.56 -9.78
CA ARG A 430 5.10 -5.35 -9.52
C ARG A 430 5.98 -6.40 -10.19
N ILE A 431 6.99 -5.97 -10.93
CA ILE A 431 8.09 -6.84 -11.34
C ILE A 431 9.04 -7.03 -10.15
N LEU A 432 9.17 -8.26 -9.66
CA LEU A 432 10.05 -8.59 -8.54
C LEU A 432 11.47 -8.94 -9.00
N ARG A 433 11.60 -9.65 -10.13
CA ARG A 433 12.90 -10.13 -10.65
C ARG A 433 12.87 -10.31 -12.15
N LEU A 434 13.98 -9.99 -12.80
CA LEU A 434 14.28 -10.41 -14.17
C LEU A 434 15.41 -11.45 -14.14
N ASP A 435 15.19 -12.58 -14.78
CA ASP A 435 16.26 -13.50 -15.15
C ASP A 435 16.64 -13.22 -16.60
N LYS A 436 17.70 -12.39 -16.77
CA LYS A 436 18.17 -11.95 -18.10
C LYS A 436 18.72 -13.13 -18.91
N LYS A 437 19.32 -14.12 -18.24
CA LYS A 437 19.92 -15.29 -18.89
C LYS A 437 18.87 -16.25 -19.46
N GLU A 438 17.89 -16.60 -18.64
CA GLU A 438 16.77 -17.48 -19.02
C GLU A 438 15.62 -16.71 -19.67
N ARG A 439 15.74 -15.37 -19.75
CA ARG A 439 14.73 -14.44 -20.31
C ARG A 439 13.36 -14.65 -19.68
N GLN A 440 13.31 -14.64 -18.33
CA GLN A 440 12.11 -14.82 -17.54
C GLN A 440 11.84 -13.58 -16.68
N ILE A 441 10.56 -13.25 -16.52
CA ILE A 441 10.06 -12.21 -15.62
C ILE A 441 9.30 -12.89 -14.49
N TYR A 442 9.63 -12.51 -13.26
CA TYR A 442 8.90 -12.91 -12.06
C TYR A 442 8.16 -11.68 -11.53
N PHE A 443 6.85 -11.76 -11.44
CA PHE A 443 6.02 -10.60 -11.14
C PHE A 443 4.83 -10.93 -10.24
N LEU A 444 4.34 -9.92 -9.53
CA LEU A 444 3.07 -9.96 -8.83
C LEU A 444 1.98 -9.43 -9.75
N GLY A 445 0.81 -10.04 -9.67
CA GLY A 445 -0.35 -9.64 -10.45
C GLY A 445 -1.66 -9.92 -9.74
N VAL A 446 -2.71 -9.22 -10.17
CA VAL A 446 -4.09 -9.33 -9.67
C VAL A 446 -5.04 -9.54 -10.85
N GLY A 447 -6.20 -10.15 -10.63
CA GLY A 447 -7.26 -10.31 -11.62
C GLY A 447 -7.10 -11.48 -12.59
N PHE A 448 -5.89 -12.02 -12.79
CA PHE A 448 -5.66 -13.10 -13.77
C PHE A 448 -6.39 -14.42 -13.46
N GLU A 449 -6.82 -14.62 -12.22
CA GLU A 449 -7.53 -15.82 -11.77
C GLU A 449 -9.04 -15.53 -11.69
N GLY A 450 -9.75 -15.72 -12.80
CA GLY A 450 -11.12 -15.21 -13.01
C GLY A 450 -12.21 -15.66 -12.04
N GLU A 451 -12.01 -16.75 -11.25
CA GLU A 451 -12.98 -17.23 -10.25
C GLU A 451 -12.63 -16.83 -8.81
N ARG A 452 -11.59 -16.00 -8.62
CA ARG A 452 -11.11 -15.55 -7.33
C ARG A 452 -11.51 -14.09 -7.08
N ASP A 453 -11.31 -13.62 -5.83
CA ASP A 453 -11.35 -12.17 -5.58
C ASP A 453 -10.31 -11.49 -6.47
N PRO A 454 -10.71 -10.58 -7.38
CA PRO A 454 -9.80 -9.97 -8.36
C PRO A 454 -8.72 -9.09 -7.74
N TYR A 455 -8.80 -8.82 -6.44
CA TYR A 455 -7.79 -8.08 -5.69
C TYR A 455 -6.76 -8.98 -5.00
N PHE A 456 -6.91 -10.31 -5.07
CA PHE A 456 -5.90 -11.23 -4.53
C PHE A 456 -4.66 -11.17 -5.41
N GLN A 457 -3.55 -10.79 -4.77
CA GLN A 457 -2.25 -10.73 -5.42
C GLN A 457 -1.65 -12.13 -5.48
N HIS A 458 -1.21 -12.52 -6.64
CA HIS A 458 -0.53 -13.79 -6.90
C HIS A 458 0.85 -13.56 -7.49
N PHE A 459 1.69 -14.58 -7.43
CA PHE A 459 3.04 -14.58 -8.00
C PHE A 459 3.12 -15.42 -9.27
N TYR A 460 3.69 -14.84 -10.31
CA TYR A 460 3.76 -15.41 -11.65
C TYR A 460 5.17 -15.37 -12.21
N ARG A 461 5.40 -16.26 -13.18
CA ARG A 461 6.56 -16.24 -14.06
C ARG A 461 6.08 -16.25 -15.50
N VAL A 462 6.78 -15.52 -16.41
CA VAL A 462 6.52 -15.49 -17.86
C VAL A 462 7.81 -15.26 -18.64
N GLY A 463 7.93 -15.81 -19.85
CA GLY A 463 9.02 -15.49 -20.75
C GLY A 463 8.93 -14.08 -21.33
N PHE A 464 10.06 -13.46 -21.69
CA PHE A 464 10.08 -12.17 -22.38
C PHE A 464 9.29 -12.19 -23.70
N ASP A 465 9.17 -13.37 -24.33
CA ASP A 465 8.38 -13.60 -25.54
C ASP A 465 6.87 -13.77 -25.29
N GLY A 466 6.42 -13.62 -24.04
CA GLY A 466 5.04 -13.78 -23.61
C GLY A 466 4.58 -15.23 -23.45
N ARG A 467 5.48 -16.20 -23.59
CA ARG A 467 5.12 -17.60 -23.47
C ARG A 467 5.35 -18.16 -22.07
N GLY A 468 4.60 -19.22 -21.74
CA GLY A 468 4.81 -19.97 -20.50
C GLY A 468 4.45 -19.21 -19.23
N MET A 469 3.47 -18.31 -19.28
CA MET A 469 2.94 -17.69 -18.06
C MET A 469 2.45 -18.77 -17.10
N THR A 470 3.00 -18.78 -15.89
CA THR A 470 2.78 -19.80 -14.87
C THR A 470 2.47 -19.16 -13.53
N LEU A 471 1.38 -19.60 -12.90
CA LEU A 471 1.03 -19.25 -11.52
C LEU A 471 1.93 -20.05 -10.55
N LEU A 472 2.67 -19.36 -9.69
CA LEU A 472 3.61 -19.95 -8.72
C LEU A 472 2.99 -20.08 -7.31
N THR A 473 1.84 -19.44 -7.07
CA THR A 473 1.11 -19.43 -5.79
C THR A 473 -0.32 -19.91 -6.02
N PRO A 474 -0.60 -21.22 -5.90
CA PRO A 474 -1.86 -21.80 -6.33
C PRO A 474 -3.05 -21.59 -5.39
N GLU A 475 -2.82 -21.19 -4.13
CA GLU A 475 -3.86 -21.02 -3.13
C GLU A 475 -4.79 -19.84 -3.48
N ASN A 476 -6.10 -19.98 -3.23
CA ASN A 476 -7.08 -18.90 -3.39
C ASN A 476 -6.98 -17.92 -2.20
N ALA A 477 -5.95 -17.10 -2.23
CA ALA A 477 -5.62 -16.15 -1.16
C ALA A 477 -4.78 -15.00 -1.71
N ASN A 478 -4.59 -13.96 -0.91
CA ASN A 478 -3.65 -12.88 -1.19
C ASN A 478 -2.25 -13.28 -0.73
N HIS A 479 -1.25 -13.18 -1.61
CA HIS A 479 0.12 -13.62 -1.40
C HIS A 479 1.09 -12.45 -1.23
N ASN A 480 1.97 -12.54 -0.23
CA ASN A 480 3.11 -11.64 -0.01
C ASN A 480 4.41 -12.41 -0.19
N ILE A 481 5.16 -12.05 -1.21
CA ILE A 481 6.34 -12.79 -1.64
C ILE A 481 7.61 -12.07 -1.21
N THR A 482 8.55 -12.83 -0.61
CA THR A 482 9.92 -12.38 -0.36
C THR A 482 10.89 -13.34 -1.03
N LEU A 483 11.54 -12.87 -2.11
CA LEU A 483 12.50 -13.67 -2.86
C LEU A 483 13.81 -13.83 -2.09
N SER A 484 14.47 -14.96 -2.26
CA SER A 484 15.88 -15.12 -1.90
C SER A 484 16.76 -14.24 -2.80
N PRO A 485 17.96 -13.83 -2.35
CA PRO A 485 18.88 -13.03 -3.19
C PRO A 485 19.24 -13.70 -4.52
N SER A 486 19.32 -15.02 -4.56
CA SER A 486 19.56 -15.80 -5.79
C SER A 486 18.30 -15.91 -6.68
N GLY A 487 17.12 -15.71 -6.09
CA GLY A 487 15.83 -15.98 -6.73
C GLY A 487 15.51 -17.45 -6.90
N GLY A 488 16.30 -18.37 -6.33
CA GLY A 488 16.05 -19.81 -6.38
C GLY A 488 14.94 -20.28 -5.45
N HIS A 489 14.63 -19.47 -4.43
CA HIS A 489 13.59 -19.74 -3.44
C HIS A 489 12.81 -18.48 -3.11
N PHE A 490 11.62 -18.64 -2.53
CA PHE A 490 10.88 -17.54 -1.96
C PHE A 490 10.03 -17.97 -0.75
N VAL A 491 9.88 -17.05 0.18
CA VAL A 491 8.90 -17.18 1.26
C VAL A 491 7.58 -16.59 0.78
N ASP A 492 6.53 -17.39 0.89
CA ASP A 492 5.17 -17.05 0.54
C ASP A 492 4.32 -16.98 1.81
N ASN A 493 3.90 -15.76 2.18
CA ASN A 493 2.91 -15.54 3.23
C ASN A 493 1.56 -15.29 2.57
N PHE A 494 0.59 -16.16 2.80
CA PHE A 494 -0.72 -16.00 2.20
C PHE A 494 -1.85 -16.05 3.23
N SER A 495 -2.91 -15.29 2.95
CA SER A 495 -4.10 -15.18 3.79
C SER A 495 -5.25 -14.55 3.01
N THR A 496 -6.46 -14.60 3.60
CA THR A 496 -7.60 -13.80 3.14
C THR A 496 -8.03 -12.85 4.27
N PRO A 497 -8.90 -11.87 4.03
CA PRO A 497 -9.38 -10.98 5.09
C PRO A 497 -9.97 -11.71 6.31
N ASP A 498 -10.53 -12.88 6.11
CA ASP A 498 -11.22 -13.72 7.10
C ASP A 498 -10.45 -14.97 7.52
N THR A 499 -9.36 -15.30 6.83
CA THR A 499 -8.54 -16.50 7.09
C THR A 499 -7.13 -16.12 7.52
N PRO A 500 -6.66 -16.60 8.69
CA PRO A 500 -5.33 -16.29 9.20
C PRO A 500 -4.18 -16.69 8.28
N SER A 501 -3.03 -16.02 8.43
CA SER A 501 -1.86 -16.22 7.57
C SER A 501 -1.22 -17.59 7.74
N VAL A 502 -0.77 -18.13 6.60
CA VAL A 502 0.12 -19.28 6.48
C VAL A 502 1.38 -18.83 5.77
N ALA A 503 2.54 -19.28 6.23
CA ALA A 503 3.82 -19.02 5.60
C ALA A 503 4.48 -20.32 5.18
N VAL A 504 4.94 -20.37 3.95
CA VAL A 504 5.65 -21.53 3.36
C VAL A 504 6.91 -21.08 2.63
N LEU A 505 7.88 -21.98 2.52
CA LEU A 505 9.01 -21.83 1.61
C LEU A 505 8.73 -22.57 0.32
N ARG A 506 8.98 -21.92 -0.82
CA ARG A 506 8.85 -22.50 -2.16
C ARG A 506 10.13 -22.37 -2.97
N ASP A 507 10.30 -23.27 -3.96
CA ASP A 507 11.32 -23.12 -4.99
C ASP A 507 10.88 -22.13 -6.08
N SER A 508 11.76 -21.86 -7.03
CA SER A 508 11.48 -20.95 -8.16
C SER A 508 10.38 -21.44 -9.11
N GLU A 509 9.99 -22.72 -9.02
CA GLU A 509 8.90 -23.31 -9.80
C GLU A 509 7.54 -23.26 -9.05
N GLY A 510 7.52 -22.74 -7.82
CA GLY A 510 6.34 -22.64 -6.98
C GLY A 510 6.05 -23.87 -6.11
N SER A 511 6.90 -24.92 -6.18
CA SER A 511 6.72 -26.12 -5.37
C SER A 511 7.00 -25.84 -3.90
N LYS A 512 6.09 -26.23 -3.02
CA LYS A 512 6.27 -26.07 -1.56
C LYS A 512 7.36 -27.01 -1.05
N LEU A 513 8.36 -26.46 -0.39
CA LEU A 513 9.49 -27.18 0.22
C LEU A 513 9.30 -27.38 1.72
N VAL A 514 8.91 -26.32 2.46
CA VAL A 514 8.80 -26.34 3.93
C VAL A 514 7.57 -25.58 4.37
N ASP A 515 6.81 -26.11 5.32
CA ASP A 515 5.84 -25.34 6.10
C ASP A 515 6.58 -24.53 7.15
N LEU A 516 6.44 -23.21 7.15
CA LEU A 516 7.16 -22.33 8.08
C LEU A 516 6.30 -21.99 9.29
N GLU A 517 5.20 -21.25 9.08
CA GLU A 517 4.31 -20.82 10.16
C GLU A 517 2.85 -20.91 9.74
N LYS A 518 1.99 -21.10 10.75
CA LYS A 518 0.54 -20.97 10.62
C LYS A 518 0.04 -20.15 11.80
N ALA A 519 -0.59 -19.02 11.52
CA ALA A 519 -1.05 -18.11 12.55
C ALA A 519 -2.03 -18.79 13.53
N ASP A 520 -1.75 -18.66 14.82
CA ASP A 520 -2.64 -19.06 15.90
C ASP A 520 -3.43 -17.84 16.41
N ILE A 521 -4.73 -17.87 16.19
CA ILE A 521 -5.69 -16.84 16.61
C ILE A 521 -6.56 -17.30 17.78
N SER A 522 -6.18 -18.36 18.50
CA SER A 522 -6.97 -18.89 19.61
C SER A 522 -7.23 -17.87 20.71
N ARG A 523 -6.23 -17.02 21.03
CA ARG A 523 -6.38 -15.93 21.99
C ARG A 523 -7.33 -14.83 21.48
N LEU A 524 -7.29 -14.55 20.18
CA LEU A 524 -8.15 -13.59 19.55
C LEU A 524 -9.62 -14.05 19.57
N LEU A 525 -9.85 -15.32 19.25
CA LEU A 525 -11.19 -15.94 19.35
C LEU A 525 -11.68 -16.00 20.80
N ALA A 526 -10.81 -16.31 21.76
CA ALA A 526 -11.16 -16.30 23.19
C ALA A 526 -11.53 -14.90 23.71
N ALA A 527 -11.02 -13.84 23.08
CA ALA A 527 -11.43 -12.46 23.35
C ALA A 527 -12.78 -12.09 22.71
N GLY A 528 -13.43 -13.03 22.01
CA GLY A 528 -14.72 -12.85 21.37
C GLY A 528 -14.66 -12.25 19.96
N TRP A 529 -13.48 -12.11 19.38
CA TRP A 529 -13.33 -11.59 18.02
C TRP A 529 -13.88 -12.57 16.97
N HIS A 530 -14.50 -12.01 15.92
CA HIS A 530 -14.91 -12.73 14.72
C HIS A 530 -14.31 -12.10 13.48
N PRO A 531 -13.99 -12.88 12.43
CA PRO A 531 -13.50 -12.33 11.17
C PRO A 531 -14.55 -11.43 10.49
N PRO A 532 -14.12 -10.42 9.73
CA PRO A 532 -15.02 -9.67 8.87
C PRO A 532 -15.62 -10.60 7.81
N GLU A 533 -16.84 -10.31 7.38
CA GLU A 533 -17.52 -11.08 6.33
C GLU A 533 -17.25 -10.46 4.96
N PRO A 534 -16.52 -11.15 4.06
CA PRO A 534 -16.39 -10.72 2.67
C PRO A 534 -17.77 -10.76 1.97
N PHE A 535 -18.07 -9.76 1.18
CA PHE A 535 -19.29 -9.70 0.40
C PHE A 535 -19.05 -9.15 -1.01
N THR A 536 -19.97 -9.49 -1.92
CA THR A 536 -20.03 -8.95 -3.28
C THR A 536 -21.39 -8.33 -3.51
N VAL A 537 -21.40 -7.16 -4.16
CA VAL A 537 -22.61 -6.45 -4.61
C VAL A 537 -22.41 -5.94 -6.03
N LYS A 538 -23.47 -5.58 -6.73
CA LYS A 538 -23.40 -4.96 -8.05
C LYS A 538 -23.16 -3.46 -7.94
N ALA A 539 -22.33 -2.92 -8.84
CA ALA A 539 -22.10 -1.49 -9.00
C ALA A 539 -23.37 -0.77 -9.49
N ARG A 540 -23.26 0.56 -9.61
CA ARG A 540 -24.31 1.44 -10.16
C ARG A 540 -24.82 1.03 -11.54
N ASP A 541 -24.02 0.33 -12.32
CA ASP A 541 -24.37 -0.17 -13.68
C ASP A 541 -25.21 -1.45 -13.64
N GLY A 542 -25.41 -2.06 -12.47
CA GLY A 542 -26.13 -3.31 -12.24
C GLY A 542 -25.42 -4.55 -12.80
N LYS A 543 -24.18 -4.45 -13.24
CA LYS A 543 -23.41 -5.53 -13.91
C LYS A 543 -22.10 -5.83 -13.21
N THR A 544 -21.28 -4.82 -12.96
CA THR A 544 -19.93 -4.94 -12.39
C THR A 544 -19.99 -5.40 -10.94
N ASP A 545 -19.22 -6.43 -10.60
CA ASP A 545 -19.10 -6.90 -9.23
C ASP A 545 -18.15 -6.01 -8.44
N LEU A 546 -18.61 -5.56 -7.27
CA LEU A 546 -17.84 -4.82 -6.27
C LEU A 546 -17.62 -5.71 -5.05
N TYR A 547 -16.43 -5.57 -4.46
CA TYR A 547 -15.97 -6.40 -3.35
C TYR A 547 -15.80 -5.56 -2.09
N GLY A 548 -16.33 -6.08 -0.99
CA GLY A 548 -16.30 -5.38 0.29
C GLY A 548 -16.13 -6.29 1.49
N LEU A 549 -15.98 -5.68 2.66
CA LEU A 549 -15.92 -6.34 3.96
C LEU A 549 -16.97 -5.75 4.90
N MET A 550 -17.66 -6.61 5.63
CA MET A 550 -18.64 -6.24 6.63
C MET A 550 -18.19 -6.66 8.02
N PHE A 551 -18.26 -5.75 8.96
CA PHE A 551 -17.98 -5.93 10.37
C PHE A 551 -19.28 -5.85 11.16
N LYS A 552 -19.49 -6.80 12.06
CA LYS A 552 -20.71 -6.94 12.85
C LYS A 552 -20.39 -6.91 14.34
N PRO A 553 -21.29 -6.41 15.21
CA PRO A 553 -21.14 -6.61 16.64
C PRO A 553 -20.97 -8.10 16.96
N THR A 554 -20.04 -8.45 17.85
CA THR A 554 -19.82 -9.85 18.25
C THR A 554 -21.03 -10.45 18.96
N ASN A 555 -21.91 -9.61 19.53
CA ASN A 555 -23.17 -9.96 20.18
C ASN A 555 -24.41 -9.65 19.34
N LEU A 556 -24.31 -9.62 17.99
CA LEU A 556 -25.42 -9.30 17.10
C LEU A 556 -26.65 -10.20 17.36
N ASP A 557 -27.79 -9.57 17.59
CA ASP A 557 -29.11 -10.25 17.65
C ASP A 557 -29.83 -10.07 16.30
N ALA A 558 -29.97 -11.16 15.54
CA ALA A 558 -30.59 -11.12 14.22
C ALA A 558 -32.10 -10.73 14.26
N ASN A 559 -32.73 -10.65 15.43
CA ASN A 559 -34.11 -10.17 15.61
C ASN A 559 -34.18 -8.63 15.73
N GLN A 560 -33.06 -7.93 15.78
CA GLN A 560 -32.99 -6.48 15.84
C GLN A 560 -32.45 -5.90 14.53
N LYS A 561 -32.72 -4.62 14.28
CA LYS A 561 -32.17 -3.86 13.15
C LYS A 561 -31.12 -2.89 13.62
N TYR A 562 -29.93 -3.00 13.03
CA TYR A 562 -28.74 -2.19 13.36
C TYR A 562 -28.52 -1.12 12.31
N PRO A 563 -28.14 0.12 12.69
CA PRO A 563 -27.71 1.13 11.75
C PRO A 563 -26.44 0.67 11.01
N ILE A 564 -26.34 1.06 9.72
CA ILE A 564 -25.21 0.73 8.89
C ILE A 564 -24.30 1.96 8.70
N ILE A 565 -23.00 1.75 8.82
CA ILE A 565 -21.97 2.78 8.64
C ILE A 565 -21.01 2.38 7.53
N ASN A 566 -20.76 3.30 6.61
CA ASN A 566 -19.73 3.17 5.61
C ASN A 566 -18.41 3.79 6.12
N SER A 567 -17.37 2.96 6.25
CA SER A 567 -15.99 3.39 6.47
C SER A 567 -15.32 3.56 5.12
N ILE A 568 -15.23 4.81 4.64
CA ILE A 568 -14.89 5.11 3.25
C ILE A 568 -13.48 5.71 3.08
N TYR A 569 -12.77 5.24 2.05
CA TYR A 569 -11.61 5.89 1.44
C TYR A 569 -11.58 5.57 -0.05
N PRO A 570 -12.28 6.32 -0.90
CA PRO A 570 -12.51 5.95 -2.30
C PRO A 570 -11.46 6.53 -3.25
N GLY A 571 -10.29 6.87 -2.76
CA GLY A 571 -9.27 7.55 -3.56
C GLY A 571 -8.85 6.72 -4.79
N PRO A 572 -8.58 7.39 -5.92
CA PRO A 572 -8.14 6.71 -7.14
C PRO A 572 -6.75 6.05 -6.99
N GLN A 573 -5.97 6.44 -6.00
CA GLN A 573 -4.70 5.81 -5.65
C GLN A 573 -4.82 4.64 -4.67
N THR A 574 -6.03 4.37 -4.11
CA THR A 574 -6.26 3.28 -3.15
C THR A 574 -7.76 2.98 -3.04
N GLY A 575 -8.14 1.90 -2.39
CA GLY A 575 -9.53 1.56 -2.10
C GLY A 575 -9.85 1.61 -0.62
N SER A 576 -11.16 1.52 -0.27
CA SER A 576 -11.65 1.49 1.11
C SER A 576 -11.28 0.20 1.85
N VAL A 577 -11.27 -0.93 1.16
CA VAL A 577 -10.93 -2.25 1.73
C VAL A 577 -9.43 -2.36 2.00
N GLY A 578 -8.61 -1.80 1.10
CA GLY A 578 -7.15 -1.87 1.19
C GLY A 578 -6.61 -3.29 0.97
N SER A 579 -5.58 -3.68 1.73
CA SER A 579 -4.97 -5.01 1.62
C SER A 579 -5.97 -6.14 1.84
N ARG A 580 -5.88 -7.18 1.02
CA ARG A 580 -6.67 -8.41 1.16
C ARG A 580 -6.05 -9.45 2.11
N ASN A 581 -4.98 -9.09 2.81
CA ASN A 581 -4.40 -9.95 3.84
C ASN A 581 -5.27 -10.00 5.11
N PHE A 582 -5.07 -11.04 5.90
CA PHE A 582 -5.61 -11.13 7.25
C PHE A 582 -5.14 -9.96 8.11
N SER A 583 -6.07 -9.34 8.80
CA SER A 583 -5.81 -8.32 9.81
C SER A 583 -6.97 -8.29 10.80
N ALA A 584 -6.69 -8.55 12.07
CA ALA A 584 -7.72 -8.57 13.12
C ALA A 584 -8.39 -7.20 13.33
N GLY A 585 -7.63 -6.11 13.24
CA GLY A 585 -8.15 -4.78 13.55
C GLY A 585 -8.75 -4.02 12.36
N ARG A 586 -8.12 -4.07 11.21
CA ARG A 586 -8.46 -3.25 10.02
C ARG A 586 -8.85 -1.79 10.33
N GLY A 587 -8.03 -1.14 11.15
CA GLY A 587 -8.32 0.17 11.72
C GLY A 587 -9.27 0.06 12.91
N ASP A 588 -10.34 0.81 12.89
CA ASP A 588 -11.35 0.94 13.95
C ASP A 588 -12.69 0.28 13.61
N ALA A 589 -12.80 -0.36 12.45
CA ALA A 589 -14.09 -0.85 11.94
C ALA A 589 -14.79 -1.86 12.89
N GLN A 590 -14.04 -2.82 13.47
CA GLN A 590 -14.60 -3.75 14.45
C GLN A 590 -14.94 -3.06 15.78
N ALA A 591 -14.11 -2.14 16.23
CA ALA A 591 -14.36 -1.36 17.45
C ALA A 591 -15.67 -0.56 17.36
N ILE A 592 -15.90 0.09 16.21
CA ILE A 592 -17.15 0.81 15.93
C ILE A 592 -18.34 -0.18 15.86
N ALA A 593 -18.15 -1.35 15.26
CA ALA A 593 -19.20 -2.37 15.21
C ALA A 593 -19.63 -2.80 16.61
N GLU A 594 -18.69 -2.94 17.57
CA GLU A 594 -19.02 -3.32 18.96
C GLU A 594 -19.93 -2.31 19.69
N LEU A 595 -20.01 -1.08 19.18
CA LEU A 595 -20.97 -0.06 19.70
C LEU A 595 -22.40 -0.25 19.14
N GLY A 596 -22.66 -1.32 18.37
CA GLY A 596 -23.98 -1.65 17.84
C GLY A 596 -24.23 -1.14 16.42
N PHE A 597 -23.19 -1.12 15.58
CA PHE A 597 -23.29 -0.74 14.18
C PHE A 597 -22.88 -1.90 13.26
N ILE A 598 -23.47 -1.93 12.08
CA ILE A 598 -22.90 -2.70 10.96
C ILE A 598 -21.94 -1.78 10.23
N VAL A 599 -20.66 -2.13 10.17
CA VAL A 599 -19.67 -1.32 9.47
C VAL A 599 -19.27 -2.01 8.18
N ILE A 600 -19.27 -1.28 7.07
CA ILE A 600 -18.80 -1.80 5.78
C ILE A 600 -17.63 -0.99 5.23
N LYS A 601 -16.80 -1.67 4.44
CA LYS A 601 -15.81 -1.10 3.52
C LYS A 601 -16.09 -1.68 2.15
N LEU A 602 -16.18 -0.84 1.12
CA LEU A 602 -16.52 -1.26 -0.24
C LEU A 602 -15.65 -0.52 -1.25
N ASP A 603 -15.01 -1.25 -2.17
CA ASP A 603 -14.27 -0.66 -3.30
C ASP A 603 -15.22 -0.48 -4.47
N GLY A 604 -15.54 0.78 -4.82
CA GLY A 604 -16.39 1.17 -5.93
C GLY A 604 -15.61 1.45 -7.20
N MET A 605 -16.32 1.73 -8.29
CA MET A 605 -15.73 2.11 -9.57
C MET A 605 -14.94 3.42 -9.42
N GLY A 606 -13.71 3.44 -9.96
CA GLY A 606 -12.76 4.54 -9.81
C GLY A 606 -11.61 4.23 -8.83
N THR A 607 -11.61 3.05 -8.17
CA THR A 607 -10.51 2.58 -7.34
C THR A 607 -9.55 1.68 -8.15
N PRO A 608 -8.26 1.56 -7.78
CA PRO A 608 -7.25 0.85 -8.56
C PRO A 608 -7.40 -0.68 -8.53
N TRP A 609 -6.54 -1.38 -9.28
CA TRP A 609 -6.39 -2.84 -9.33
C TRP A 609 -7.45 -3.60 -10.13
N ARG A 610 -8.27 -2.89 -10.88
CA ARG A 610 -9.21 -3.45 -11.87
C ARG A 610 -8.82 -2.96 -13.27
N SER A 611 -9.73 -3.11 -14.25
CA SER A 611 -9.50 -2.58 -15.61
C SER A 611 -9.29 -1.05 -15.59
N LYS A 612 -8.65 -0.51 -16.62
CA LYS A 612 -8.46 0.94 -16.80
C LYS A 612 -9.81 1.65 -16.79
N SER A 613 -10.78 1.13 -17.54
CA SER A 613 -12.15 1.68 -17.61
C SER A 613 -12.86 1.68 -16.25
N PHE A 614 -12.58 0.71 -15.37
CA PHE A 614 -13.06 0.73 -13.99
C PHE A 614 -12.34 1.79 -13.16
N HIS A 615 -11.01 1.90 -13.28
CA HIS A 615 -10.19 2.82 -12.50
C HIS A 615 -10.45 4.29 -12.83
N GLU A 616 -10.75 4.59 -14.09
CA GLU A 616 -11.00 5.96 -14.54
C GLU A 616 -12.49 6.38 -14.52
N ALA A 617 -13.36 5.58 -13.88
CA ALA A 617 -14.81 5.75 -13.95
C ALA A 617 -15.33 7.12 -13.51
N TYR A 618 -14.59 7.85 -12.68
CA TYR A 618 -14.92 9.23 -12.30
C TYR A 618 -13.79 10.24 -12.61
N TYR A 619 -12.92 9.93 -13.58
CA TYR A 619 -11.92 10.89 -14.04
C TYR A 619 -12.59 12.20 -14.48
N GLY A 620 -12.09 13.34 -14.00
CA GLY A 620 -12.67 14.66 -14.26
C GLY A 620 -13.95 14.97 -13.46
N ASP A 621 -14.39 14.06 -12.60
CA ASP A 621 -15.53 14.24 -11.69
C ASP A 621 -15.24 13.63 -10.31
N MET A 622 -14.23 14.16 -9.64
CA MET A 622 -13.84 13.65 -8.32
C MET A 622 -14.91 13.81 -7.23
N GLY A 623 -15.96 14.61 -7.50
CA GLY A 623 -17.15 14.71 -6.65
C GLY A 623 -17.95 13.41 -6.57
N ASP A 624 -17.85 12.52 -7.55
CA ASP A 624 -18.47 11.19 -7.53
C ASP A 624 -17.99 10.34 -6.36
N ASN A 625 -16.68 10.25 -6.13
CA ASN A 625 -16.08 9.52 -4.99
C ASN A 625 -16.63 8.10 -4.79
N THR A 626 -17.01 7.39 -5.85
CA THR A 626 -17.69 6.08 -5.79
C THR A 626 -19.03 6.10 -5.04
N LEU A 627 -19.57 7.26 -4.68
CA LEU A 627 -20.76 7.37 -3.83
C LEU A 627 -22.01 6.68 -4.40
N PRO A 628 -22.30 6.72 -5.71
CA PRO A 628 -23.39 5.94 -6.27
C PRO A 628 -23.27 4.44 -6.02
N ASP A 629 -22.06 3.90 -6.07
CA ASP A 629 -21.79 2.48 -5.77
C ASP A 629 -21.96 2.16 -4.29
N GLN A 630 -21.53 3.08 -3.41
CA GLN A 630 -21.71 2.93 -1.98
C GLN A 630 -23.19 2.86 -1.61
N VAL A 631 -24.00 3.77 -2.14
CA VAL A 631 -25.47 3.79 -1.91
C VAL A 631 -26.11 2.49 -2.42
N THR A 632 -25.82 2.12 -3.68
CA THR A 632 -26.38 0.92 -4.31
C THR A 632 -25.96 -0.35 -3.55
N GLY A 633 -24.69 -0.44 -3.15
CA GLY A 633 -24.17 -1.58 -2.38
C GLY A 633 -24.84 -1.73 -1.02
N MET A 634 -25.00 -0.63 -0.27
CA MET A 634 -25.67 -0.64 1.04
C MET A 634 -27.14 -1.04 0.93
N GLN A 635 -27.85 -0.62 -0.11
CA GLN A 635 -29.23 -1.02 -0.40
C GLN A 635 -29.31 -2.53 -0.65
N GLN A 636 -28.45 -3.09 -1.50
CA GLN A 636 -28.39 -4.53 -1.76
C GLN A 636 -28.06 -5.35 -0.51
N LEU A 637 -27.20 -4.84 0.37
CA LEU A 637 -26.90 -5.50 1.64
C LEU A 637 -28.14 -5.51 2.57
N ALA A 638 -28.89 -4.41 2.64
CA ALA A 638 -30.12 -4.34 3.44
C ALA A 638 -31.22 -5.26 2.90
N GLU A 639 -31.32 -5.46 1.59
CA GLU A 639 -32.21 -6.45 0.98
C GLU A 639 -31.81 -7.89 1.34
N ARG A 640 -30.50 -8.16 1.40
CA ARG A 640 -29.94 -9.47 1.70
C ARG A 640 -30.01 -9.81 3.19
N TYR A 641 -29.80 -8.81 4.05
CA TYR A 641 -29.70 -8.97 5.51
C TYR A 641 -30.78 -8.15 6.23
N PRO A 642 -31.88 -8.78 6.69
CA PRO A 642 -33.02 -8.09 7.30
C PRO A 642 -32.67 -7.28 8.56
N TRP A 643 -31.57 -7.61 9.23
CA TRP A 643 -31.06 -6.93 10.42
C TRP A 643 -30.29 -5.63 10.11
N ILE A 644 -30.11 -5.24 8.85
CA ILE A 644 -29.59 -3.93 8.48
C ILE A 644 -30.73 -2.92 8.42
N ASP A 645 -30.56 -1.78 9.10
CA ASP A 645 -31.50 -0.67 9.07
C ASP A 645 -31.01 0.39 8.09
N ILE A 646 -31.51 0.33 6.87
CA ILE A 646 -31.14 1.25 5.78
C ILE A 646 -31.71 2.67 5.95
N ASP A 647 -32.61 2.89 6.91
CA ASP A 647 -33.11 4.23 7.24
C ASP A 647 -32.19 4.97 8.22
N ARG A 648 -31.21 4.28 8.81
CA ARG A 648 -30.21 4.83 9.73
C ARG A 648 -28.80 4.59 9.20
N VAL A 649 -28.41 5.36 8.19
CA VAL A 649 -27.11 5.25 7.51
C VAL A 649 -26.15 6.31 8.00
N GLY A 650 -24.94 5.89 8.37
CA GLY A 650 -23.80 6.75 8.68
C GLY A 650 -22.66 6.56 7.69
N ILE A 651 -21.72 7.53 7.71
CA ILE A 651 -20.51 7.47 6.92
C ILE A 651 -19.37 8.19 7.65
N TYR A 652 -18.15 7.65 7.59
CA TYR A 652 -16.98 8.33 8.11
C TYR A 652 -15.73 8.01 7.29
N GLY A 653 -14.79 8.95 7.30
CA GLY A 653 -13.50 8.77 6.66
C GLY A 653 -12.50 9.87 6.98
N HIS A 654 -11.24 9.59 6.66
CA HIS A 654 -10.10 10.49 6.87
C HIS A 654 -9.48 10.87 5.52
N SER A 655 -8.95 12.10 5.38
CA SER A 655 -8.29 12.58 4.15
C SER A 655 -9.27 12.51 2.95
N GLY A 656 -8.94 11.81 1.86
CA GLY A 656 -9.87 11.52 0.77
C GLY A 656 -11.20 10.89 1.22
N GLY A 657 -11.19 10.10 2.29
CA GLY A 657 -12.40 9.59 2.94
C GLY A 657 -13.20 10.67 3.66
N GLY A 658 -12.55 11.66 4.26
CA GLY A 658 -13.20 12.86 4.83
C GLY A 658 -13.87 13.71 3.75
N TYR A 659 -13.18 13.89 2.64
CA TYR A 659 -13.71 14.54 1.44
C TYR A 659 -14.99 13.83 0.94
N ALA A 660 -14.91 12.52 0.73
CA ALA A 660 -16.06 11.71 0.29
C ALA A 660 -17.20 11.70 1.30
N THR A 661 -16.91 11.65 2.60
CA THR A 661 -17.93 11.73 3.66
C THR A 661 -18.74 13.01 3.57
N THR A 662 -18.08 14.15 3.41
CA THR A 662 -18.76 15.45 3.26
C THR A 662 -19.56 15.51 1.95
N GLY A 663 -18.96 15.03 0.84
CA GLY A 663 -19.66 14.89 -0.45
C GLY A 663 -20.93 14.04 -0.33
N ALA A 664 -20.86 12.88 0.35
CA ALA A 664 -21.98 11.99 0.59
C ALA A 664 -23.14 12.70 1.33
N MET A 665 -22.84 13.47 2.38
CA MET A 665 -23.82 14.22 3.15
C MET A 665 -24.53 15.30 2.33
N PHE A 666 -23.87 15.82 1.28
CA PHE A 666 -24.40 16.89 0.45
C PHE A 666 -25.07 16.40 -0.84
N HIS A 667 -24.57 15.30 -1.45
CA HIS A 667 -25.13 14.75 -2.68
C HIS A 667 -26.25 13.73 -2.40
N TYR A 668 -26.21 13.05 -1.23
CA TYR A 668 -27.20 12.05 -0.82
C TYR A 668 -27.81 12.38 0.56
N PRO A 669 -28.34 13.60 0.77
CA PRO A 669 -28.76 14.09 2.10
C PRO A 669 -29.97 13.33 2.67
N ASP A 670 -30.76 12.66 1.83
CA ASP A 670 -31.88 11.83 2.25
C ASP A 670 -31.46 10.40 2.58
N PHE A 671 -30.28 9.97 2.17
CA PHE A 671 -29.74 8.65 2.46
C PHE A 671 -28.84 8.68 3.70
N PHE A 672 -27.77 9.47 3.71
CA PHE A 672 -26.85 9.59 4.85
C PHE A 672 -27.41 10.52 5.93
N LYS A 673 -27.52 10.00 7.19
CA LYS A 673 -28.06 10.74 8.34
C LYS A 673 -26.98 11.37 9.20
N VAL A 674 -25.80 10.74 9.30
CA VAL A 674 -24.67 11.18 10.10
C VAL A 674 -23.37 11.01 9.32
N GLY A 675 -22.53 12.04 9.31
CA GLY A 675 -21.20 12.01 8.73
C GLY A 675 -20.13 12.46 9.72
N VAL A 676 -18.98 11.76 9.73
CA VAL A 676 -17.76 12.19 10.46
C VAL A 676 -16.62 12.32 9.45
N SER A 677 -16.30 13.55 9.10
CA SER A 677 -15.27 13.90 8.12
C SER A 677 -14.00 14.39 8.82
N GLN A 678 -12.88 13.71 8.58
CA GLN A 678 -11.60 14.06 9.19
C GLN A 678 -10.60 14.45 8.10
N ALA A 679 -9.94 15.61 8.26
CA ALA A 679 -8.86 16.11 7.42
C ALA A 679 -9.13 16.02 5.91
N GLY A 680 -10.36 16.34 5.46
CA GLY A 680 -10.77 16.22 4.07
C GLY A 680 -10.29 17.41 3.21
N ASN A 681 -9.80 17.11 2.01
CA ASN A 681 -9.45 18.10 0.98
C ASN A 681 -10.72 18.55 0.22
N HIS A 682 -11.55 19.37 0.83
CA HIS A 682 -12.91 19.68 0.36
C HIS A 682 -12.98 20.49 -0.93
N ASP A 683 -11.85 21.00 -1.43
CA ASP A 683 -11.73 21.69 -2.72
C ASP A 683 -10.32 21.44 -3.28
N ASN A 684 -10.22 20.65 -4.34
CA ASN A 684 -8.93 20.34 -4.95
C ASN A 684 -8.27 21.51 -5.69
N ARG A 685 -8.94 22.66 -5.82
CA ARG A 685 -8.30 23.91 -6.30
C ARG A 685 -7.30 24.49 -5.31
N VAL A 686 -7.40 24.09 -4.03
CA VAL A 686 -6.50 24.51 -2.94
C VAL A 686 -5.73 23.33 -2.34
N TYR A 687 -5.64 22.24 -3.10
CA TYR A 687 -4.81 21.08 -2.81
C TYR A 687 -3.68 21.00 -3.85
N GLU A 688 -2.70 20.14 -3.65
CA GLU A 688 -1.52 20.01 -4.49
C GLU A 688 -1.87 19.79 -5.98
N ASP A 689 -1.14 20.50 -6.87
CA ASP A 689 -1.39 20.49 -8.32
C ASP A 689 -1.24 19.10 -8.93
N ASP A 690 -0.16 18.40 -8.63
CA ASP A 690 0.19 17.09 -9.19
C ASP A 690 -0.93 16.06 -8.94
N TRP A 691 -1.43 15.95 -7.69
CA TRP A 691 -2.53 15.06 -7.39
C TRP A 691 -3.87 15.53 -7.97
N GLY A 692 -4.16 16.83 -7.89
CA GLY A 692 -5.41 17.40 -8.39
C GLY A 692 -5.52 17.28 -9.90
N GLU A 693 -4.48 17.65 -10.63
CA GLU A 693 -4.47 17.68 -12.09
C GLU A 693 -4.40 16.28 -12.71
N LYS A 694 -3.81 15.30 -12.01
CA LYS A 694 -3.83 13.90 -12.45
C LYS A 694 -5.25 13.33 -12.52
N TRP A 695 -6.07 13.56 -11.49
CA TRP A 695 -7.37 12.89 -11.37
C TRP A 695 -8.56 13.71 -11.84
N GLN A 696 -8.46 15.05 -11.78
CA GLN A 696 -9.50 15.97 -12.25
C GLN A 696 -9.18 16.53 -13.64
N GLY A 697 -7.93 16.42 -14.12
CA GLY A 697 -7.42 17.10 -15.29
C GLY A 697 -6.95 18.52 -14.97
N LEU A 698 -6.29 19.18 -15.94
CA LEU A 698 -5.86 20.58 -15.80
C LEU A 698 -7.04 21.50 -15.46
N LEU A 699 -6.79 22.47 -14.57
CA LEU A 699 -7.81 23.45 -14.23
C LEU A 699 -8.10 24.38 -15.44
N VAL A 700 -9.34 24.32 -15.92
CA VAL A 700 -9.84 25.17 -17.01
C VAL A 700 -10.87 26.13 -16.44
N ARG A 701 -10.76 27.42 -16.80
CA ARG A 701 -11.73 28.46 -16.44
C ARG A 701 -12.71 28.68 -17.55
N ASP A 702 -14.00 28.68 -17.23
CA ASP A 702 -15.06 28.99 -18.17
C ASP A 702 -15.20 30.53 -18.36
N PRO A 703 -15.73 30.98 -19.48
CA PRO A 703 -15.94 32.42 -19.75
C PRO A 703 -16.85 33.13 -18.73
N ASP A 704 -17.73 32.39 -18.07
CA ASP A 704 -18.66 32.88 -17.03
C ASP A 704 -18.06 32.86 -15.62
N GLY A 705 -16.80 32.44 -15.46
CA GLY A 705 -16.05 32.44 -14.21
C GLY A 705 -16.12 31.12 -13.46
N GLY A 706 -16.82 30.11 -13.97
CA GLY A 706 -16.77 28.73 -13.42
C GLY A 706 -15.48 28.00 -13.77
N THR A 707 -15.33 26.80 -13.23
CA THR A 707 -14.20 25.90 -13.53
C THR A 707 -14.67 24.45 -13.63
N ASN A 708 -13.92 23.59 -14.34
CA ASN A 708 -14.12 22.14 -14.34
C ASN A 708 -13.88 21.49 -12.96
N TYR A 709 -13.44 22.26 -11.95
CA TYR A 709 -13.30 21.82 -10.55
C TYR A 709 -14.53 22.14 -9.69
N ASP A 710 -15.55 22.79 -10.22
CA ASP A 710 -16.73 23.19 -9.43
C ASP A 710 -17.62 22.01 -9.03
N ASN A 711 -17.60 20.90 -9.81
CA ASN A 711 -18.30 19.66 -9.52
C ASN A 711 -17.76 18.91 -8.29
N GLN A 712 -16.51 19.13 -7.93
CA GLN A 712 -15.82 18.43 -6.83
C GLN A 712 -15.68 19.28 -5.54
N ALA A 713 -15.96 20.57 -5.59
CA ALA A 713 -15.82 21.48 -4.46
C ALA A 713 -17.01 21.37 -3.49
N ASN A 714 -16.82 20.69 -2.37
CA ASN A 714 -17.89 20.36 -1.41
C ASN A 714 -18.66 21.59 -0.91
N GLN A 715 -18.00 22.74 -0.76
CA GLN A 715 -18.65 23.98 -0.31
C GLN A 715 -19.76 24.47 -1.24
N ASN A 716 -19.69 24.13 -2.53
CA ASN A 716 -20.73 24.49 -3.51
C ASN A 716 -22.08 23.80 -3.21
N PHE A 717 -22.03 22.66 -2.51
CA PHE A 717 -23.18 21.80 -2.20
C PHE A 717 -23.61 21.85 -0.73
N ALA A 718 -22.93 22.61 0.13
CA ALA A 718 -23.16 22.64 1.58
C ALA A 718 -24.60 22.96 1.98
N ARG A 719 -25.34 23.75 1.15
CA ARG A 719 -26.77 24.07 1.35
C ARG A 719 -27.68 22.84 1.34
N ASN A 720 -27.23 21.70 0.81
CA ASN A 720 -28.03 20.50 0.70
C ASN A 720 -28.01 19.65 1.98
N LEU A 721 -27.17 20.00 2.96
CA LEU A 721 -27.06 19.24 4.22
C LEU A 721 -28.40 19.15 4.94
N LYS A 722 -28.86 17.93 5.22
CA LYS A 722 -30.04 17.64 6.04
C LYS A 722 -29.70 16.88 7.32
N GLY A 723 -28.68 16.04 7.28
CA GLY A 723 -28.21 15.21 8.40
C GLY A 723 -27.29 15.98 9.36
N LYS A 724 -26.57 15.21 10.19
CA LYS A 724 -25.58 15.74 11.14
C LYS A 724 -24.18 15.47 10.61
N LEU A 725 -23.38 16.51 10.46
CA LEU A 725 -21.99 16.43 9.98
C LEU A 725 -21.03 16.96 11.07
N LEU A 726 -20.05 16.12 11.44
CA LEU A 726 -18.89 16.53 12.23
C LEU A 726 -17.69 16.69 11.29
N LEU A 727 -17.08 17.87 11.34
CA LEU A 727 -15.81 18.17 10.67
C LEU A 727 -14.69 18.23 11.71
N ALA A 728 -13.60 17.49 11.49
CA ALA A 728 -12.41 17.53 12.33
C ALA A 728 -11.18 17.72 11.45
N HIS A 729 -10.34 18.71 11.77
CA HIS A 729 -9.14 19.03 11.01
C HIS A 729 -8.01 19.49 11.90
N GLY A 730 -6.78 19.10 11.57
CA GLY A 730 -5.58 19.60 12.24
C GLY A 730 -5.17 20.95 11.67
N THR A 731 -5.07 21.97 12.52
CA THR A 731 -4.66 23.32 12.08
C THR A 731 -3.21 23.42 11.62
N MET A 732 -2.42 22.36 11.82
CA MET A 732 -1.03 22.20 11.35
C MET A 732 -0.87 21.04 10.39
N ASP A 733 -1.93 20.68 9.69
CA ASP A 733 -1.88 19.67 8.63
C ASP A 733 -1.18 20.26 7.40
N THR A 734 0.02 19.75 7.12
CA THR A 734 0.84 20.21 5.98
C THR A 734 0.54 19.44 4.69
N ASN A 735 -0.16 18.30 4.81
CA ASN A 735 -0.60 17.52 3.66
C ASN A 735 -1.90 18.09 3.08
N VAL A 736 -2.92 18.21 3.92
CA VAL A 736 -4.21 18.83 3.57
C VAL A 736 -4.33 20.12 4.40
N PRO A 737 -3.87 21.26 3.90
CA PRO A 737 -3.90 22.52 4.65
C PRO A 737 -5.32 22.89 5.06
N PHE A 738 -5.44 23.41 6.30
CA PHE A 738 -6.71 23.79 6.92
C PHE A 738 -7.30 25.07 6.31
#